data_e94315dfdcda914db86d0c9ef82f5850
#
_entry.id   e94315dfdcda914db86d0c9ef82f5850
#
_cell.length_a   1.000
_cell.length_b   1.000
_cell.length_c   1.000
_cell.angle_alpha   90.00
_cell.angle_beta   90.00
_cell.angle_gamma   90.00
#
_symmetry.space_group_name_H-M   'P 1'
#
loop_
_entity.id
_entity.type
_entity.pdbx_description
1 polymer ?
#
loop_
_entity_poly.entity_id
_entity_poly.type
_entity_poly.pdbx_seq_one_letter_code
_entity_poly.pdbx_strand_id
1 'polypeptide(L)'
;VNRRQVLQAMAATALLLLAVLGGGSLRTSDVTPNPPAQPSPTDRLVVIGTGGVSPSDIDLTRTPNLWKLLREGSSAALNVTAVHTNTCPTDGWLTLSAGDRAGQPDAGSRAPACQPSPPVKNGSVAGWDALVATAASRPYGSKLGTLSGTLASSGRCVSAIGPGAALGAALPGRGAVPRFQQFDARSLKTGLGACSIALVDVGAIRDPGDVNIADPVQPSLSHAQQLAAVDQRVGQVVAAAPRGTDVIVVSLADAGQRPGLRVVLASGRRFGPGLLYSPSTRQPGLVQLDDITATILAHAGAAVPSEVSGSPLQDSPAANDSQTLAQMRHGDLVDYELSSRWVQPVVYPFFVTWVALMLAGLAVLAVTWWRRFGSDGFRESMRTGVRMGLVVFATVPAATYLANILPWWRFGWPAGALVLTTAAWTGVLGTIALRGGWRRSPMGPVGAVAAMTFIVLAADVMNGSRLQVASLLGLNPIVGGRYFGLGNVAFALFAAATFLVAIPVSSRLVRADRPRLAALAVTIIGTVAVVVIAMPTWGSKVGGPPALVPGLAVLVLSILSIRLSWRKILFIAGGTALLVVTLALLDWLRPKNSRSDLGRFVQSVIDGGAGNIISRKLAQNLDTLIHTTIFAYLVPLLLIAGAYVLARPDSRLARPLEPLMERVETLRAGLIGLTVTMVVGLFVNDTGVAIPPVALALVLPLLVSAGIRTWELRTSQALAVTPAKQQNLNDIPTWPSPPRV
;
A
#
# COMPACT_ATOMS: atom_id res chain seq x y z
N VAL A 1 -24.75 -18.93 23.88
CA VAL A 1 -23.72 -17.85 24.02
C VAL A 1 -24.00 -17.16 25.35
N ASN A 2 -23.04 -17.18 26.26
CA ASN A 2 -23.22 -16.57 27.59
C ASN A 2 -23.24 -15.03 27.41
N ARG A 3 -24.23 -14.30 27.98
CA ARG A 3 -24.41 -12.85 27.90
C ARG A 3 -23.08 -12.08 28.16
N ARG A 4 -22.27 -12.59 29.12
CA ARG A 4 -20.91 -12.02 29.37
C ARG A 4 -19.95 -12.11 28.17
N GLN A 5 -20.01 -13.18 27.38
CA GLN A 5 -19.16 -13.34 26.19
C GLN A 5 -19.56 -12.36 25.08
N VAL A 6 -20.86 -12.14 24.88
CA VAL A 6 -21.38 -11.16 23.94
C VAL A 6 -20.94 -9.75 24.34
N LEU A 7 -21.11 -9.40 25.63
CA LEU A 7 -20.71 -8.08 26.14
C LEU A 7 -19.19 -7.85 26.01
N GLN A 8 -18.36 -8.86 26.29
CA GLN A 8 -16.92 -8.76 26.12
C GLN A 8 -16.52 -8.58 24.63
N ALA A 9 -17.18 -9.31 23.72
CA ALA A 9 -16.95 -9.15 22.29
C ALA A 9 -17.36 -7.76 21.80
N MET A 10 -18.53 -7.28 22.23
CA MET A 10 -19.01 -5.93 21.90
C MET A 10 -18.08 -4.85 22.45
N ALA A 11 -17.63 -4.96 23.70
CA ALA A 11 -16.68 -4.02 24.29
C ALA A 11 -15.33 -4.01 23.56
N ALA A 12 -14.78 -5.18 23.24
CA ALA A 12 -13.54 -5.29 22.47
C ALA A 12 -13.69 -4.70 21.06
N THR A 13 -14.81 -4.96 20.38
CA THR A 13 -15.10 -4.38 19.06
C THR A 13 -15.24 -2.87 19.14
N ALA A 14 -15.98 -2.33 20.14
CA ALA A 14 -16.15 -0.90 20.32
C ALA A 14 -14.82 -0.19 20.61
N LEU A 15 -13.97 -0.77 21.46
CA LEU A 15 -12.65 -0.25 21.76
C LEU A 15 -11.74 -0.22 20.51
N LEU A 16 -11.76 -1.28 19.70
CA LEU A 16 -10.99 -1.32 18.46
C LEU A 16 -11.51 -0.30 17.44
N LEU A 17 -12.82 -0.17 17.28
CA LEU A 17 -13.42 0.83 16.40
C LEU A 17 -13.07 2.24 16.86
N LEU A 18 -13.18 2.54 18.17
CA LEU A 18 -12.78 3.83 18.72
C LEU A 18 -11.29 4.11 18.51
N ALA A 19 -10.43 3.10 18.69
CA ALA A 19 -8.99 3.23 18.45
C ALA A 19 -8.68 3.52 16.98
N VAL A 20 -9.29 2.79 16.03
CA VAL A 20 -9.04 2.97 14.59
C VAL A 20 -9.63 4.30 14.09
N LEU A 21 -10.88 4.58 14.42
CA LEU A 21 -11.57 5.80 13.95
C LEU A 21 -10.99 7.05 14.60
N GLY A 22 -10.74 7.01 15.91
CA GLY A 22 -10.12 8.12 16.65
C GLY A 22 -8.66 8.34 16.27
N GLY A 23 -7.87 7.25 16.14
CA GLY A 23 -6.46 7.34 15.75
C GLY A 23 -6.25 7.81 14.31
N GLY A 24 -7.16 7.47 13.41
CA GLY A 24 -7.13 7.96 12.03
C GLY A 24 -7.38 9.46 11.93
N SER A 25 -8.26 10.01 12.76
CA SER A 25 -8.56 11.47 12.81
C SER A 25 -7.44 12.31 13.43
N LEU A 26 -6.55 11.71 14.23
CA LEU A 26 -5.38 12.39 14.79
C LEU A 26 -4.27 12.65 13.75
N ARG A 27 -4.29 11.96 12.59
CA ARG A 27 -3.24 12.06 11.58
C ARG A 27 -3.47 13.14 10.53
N THR A 28 -4.72 13.46 10.21
CA THR A 28 -5.05 14.48 9.21
C THR A 28 -6.41 15.08 9.52
N SER A 29 -6.54 16.38 9.34
CA SER A 29 -7.83 17.06 9.37
C SER A 29 -8.77 16.45 8.32
N ASP A 30 -10.05 16.22 8.67
CA ASP A 30 -11.07 15.86 7.67
C ASP A 30 -11.33 17.09 6.80
N VAL A 31 -10.65 17.16 5.68
CA VAL A 31 -10.74 18.27 4.75
C VAL A 31 -11.48 17.80 3.51
N THR A 32 -12.57 18.48 3.18
CA THR A 32 -13.28 18.25 1.92
C THR A 32 -12.58 19.04 0.81
N PRO A 33 -12.03 18.37 -0.21
CA PRO A 33 -11.39 19.07 -1.32
C PRO A 33 -12.40 19.85 -2.14
N ASN A 34 -12.02 21.03 -2.57
CA ASN A 34 -12.81 21.81 -3.52
C ASN A 34 -12.79 21.14 -4.90
N PRO A 35 -13.90 21.19 -5.66
CA PRO A 35 -13.85 20.78 -7.05
C PRO A 35 -12.84 21.65 -7.82
N PRO A 36 -12.15 21.10 -8.84
CA PRO A 36 -11.21 21.86 -9.65
C PRO A 36 -11.88 23.14 -10.21
N ALA A 37 -11.24 24.28 -10.04
CA ALA A 37 -11.72 25.55 -10.59
C ALA A 37 -11.79 25.48 -12.11
N GLN A 38 -12.83 26.05 -12.71
CA GLN A 38 -12.98 26.06 -14.16
C GLN A 38 -11.85 26.88 -14.81
N PRO A 39 -11.22 26.39 -15.88
CA PRO A 39 -10.14 27.06 -16.57
C PRO A 39 -10.63 28.32 -17.29
N SER A 40 -9.85 29.40 -17.21
CA SER A 40 -10.07 30.64 -18.01
C SER A 40 -8.97 30.76 -19.06
N PRO A 41 -9.31 31.31 -20.26
CA PRO A 41 -8.31 31.55 -21.30
C PRO A 41 -7.17 32.48 -20.88
N THR A 42 -7.41 33.35 -19.91
CA THR A 42 -6.45 34.33 -19.39
C THR A 42 -5.59 33.82 -18.23
N ASP A 43 -5.86 32.64 -17.73
CA ASP A 43 -5.12 32.09 -16.59
C ASP A 43 -3.67 31.80 -16.98
N ARG A 44 -2.76 32.22 -16.12
CA ARG A 44 -1.31 31.98 -16.24
C ARG A 44 -0.83 31.06 -15.14
N LEU A 45 0.09 30.16 -15.52
CA LEU A 45 0.71 29.21 -14.60
C LEU A 45 2.24 29.24 -14.76
N VAL A 46 2.93 29.33 -13.64
CA VAL A 46 4.38 29.13 -13.56
C VAL A 46 4.63 27.89 -12.73
N VAL A 47 5.31 26.90 -13.30
CA VAL A 47 5.75 25.68 -12.61
C VAL A 47 7.25 25.78 -12.41
N ILE A 48 7.67 25.85 -11.15
CA ILE A 48 9.07 25.95 -10.72
C ILE A 48 9.51 24.56 -10.29
N GLY A 49 10.33 23.90 -11.10
CA GLY A 49 10.91 22.60 -10.78
C GLY A 49 12.24 22.75 -10.08
N THR A 50 12.42 21.99 -9.03
CA THR A 50 13.68 21.79 -8.31
C THR A 50 13.84 20.29 -7.98
N GLY A 51 14.87 19.90 -7.26
CA GLY A 51 15.05 18.55 -6.74
C GLY A 51 15.63 18.56 -5.35
N GLY A 52 15.40 17.48 -4.60
CA GLY A 52 16.01 17.28 -3.30
C GLY A 52 15.37 18.03 -2.13
N VAL A 53 14.41 18.92 -2.35
CA VAL A 53 13.72 19.65 -1.27
C VAL A 53 12.65 18.76 -0.65
N SER A 54 12.78 18.54 0.64
CA SER A 54 11.81 17.76 1.46
C SER A 54 10.94 18.69 2.33
N PRO A 55 9.82 18.19 2.88
CA PRO A 55 9.04 18.96 3.85
C PRO A 55 9.86 19.50 5.03
N SER A 56 10.79 18.71 5.57
CA SER A 56 11.64 19.13 6.72
C SER A 56 12.67 20.21 6.37
N ASP A 57 12.91 20.49 5.09
CA ASP A 57 13.78 21.57 4.64
C ASP A 57 13.11 22.95 4.70
N ILE A 58 11.77 23.01 4.78
CA ILE A 58 11.02 24.26 4.79
C ILE A 58 11.06 24.87 6.20
N ASP A 59 11.61 26.05 6.31
CA ASP A 59 11.79 26.75 7.57
C ASP A 59 11.60 28.27 7.40
N LEU A 60 11.02 28.94 8.40
CA LEU A 60 10.70 30.36 8.38
C LEU A 60 11.94 31.24 8.14
N THR A 61 13.09 30.81 8.67
CA THR A 61 14.34 31.59 8.65
C THR A 61 15.29 31.19 7.53
N ARG A 62 15.37 29.89 7.24
CA ARG A 62 16.31 29.33 6.26
C ARG A 62 15.76 29.33 4.84
N THR A 63 14.44 29.22 4.67
CA THR A 63 13.75 29.19 3.39
C THR A 63 12.53 30.09 3.36
N PRO A 64 12.71 31.41 3.56
CA PRO A 64 11.60 32.34 3.74
C PRO A 64 10.66 32.43 2.53
N ASN A 65 11.14 32.22 1.30
CA ASN A 65 10.31 32.26 0.09
C ASN A 65 9.43 31.00 0.00
N LEU A 66 9.99 29.81 0.26
CA LEU A 66 9.23 28.55 0.31
C LEU A 66 8.23 28.56 1.47
N TRP A 67 8.64 29.07 2.65
CA TRP A 67 7.73 29.21 3.80
C TRP A 67 6.56 30.15 3.49
N LYS A 68 6.81 31.26 2.80
CA LYS A 68 5.75 32.18 2.38
C LYS A 68 4.73 31.48 1.47
N LEU A 69 5.20 30.70 0.48
CA LEU A 69 4.31 29.93 -0.40
C LEU A 69 3.52 28.88 0.34
N LEU A 70 4.11 28.17 1.33
CA LEU A 70 3.41 27.23 2.20
C LEU A 70 2.34 27.92 3.03
N ARG A 71 2.62 29.08 3.58
CA ARG A 71 1.66 29.83 4.41
C ARG A 71 0.49 30.35 3.58
N GLU A 72 0.76 31.00 2.45
CA GLU A 72 -0.21 31.70 1.60
C GLU A 72 -0.93 30.79 0.60
N GLY A 73 -0.43 29.57 0.40
CA GLY A 73 -0.95 28.61 -0.55
C GLY A 73 -1.23 27.22 0.03
N SER A 74 -1.48 26.28 -0.85
CA SER A 74 -1.68 24.87 -0.53
C SER A 74 -0.38 24.09 -0.69
N SER A 75 -0.21 23.05 0.14
CA SER A 75 1.03 22.26 0.18
C SER A 75 0.76 20.75 0.30
N ALA A 76 1.69 19.93 -0.18
CA ALA A 76 1.68 18.47 0.03
C ALA A 76 3.09 17.89 0.06
N ALA A 77 3.22 16.75 0.73
CA ALA A 77 4.32 15.83 0.52
C ALA A 77 4.14 15.14 -0.86
N LEU A 78 5.21 15.06 -1.62
CA LEU A 78 5.20 14.60 -3.00
C LEU A 78 5.98 13.29 -3.15
N ASN A 79 5.34 12.25 -3.66
CA ASN A 79 6.03 11.08 -4.16
C ASN A 79 6.60 11.39 -5.55
N VAL A 80 7.91 11.20 -5.69
CA VAL A 80 8.65 11.45 -6.95
C VAL A 80 9.12 10.17 -7.64
N THR A 81 8.66 8.99 -7.19
CA THR A 81 9.12 7.70 -7.73
C THR A 81 8.93 7.63 -9.24
N ALA A 82 10.04 7.56 -9.95
CA ALA A 82 10.12 7.34 -11.39
C ALA A 82 10.40 5.85 -11.70
N VAL A 83 11.31 5.57 -12.61
CA VAL A 83 11.66 4.20 -13.06
C VAL A 83 12.85 3.60 -12.31
N HIS A 84 13.67 4.42 -11.67
CA HIS A 84 14.83 3.99 -10.88
C HIS A 84 14.52 3.96 -9.38
N THR A 85 15.39 3.33 -8.59
CA THR A 85 15.25 3.25 -7.13
C THR A 85 15.24 4.63 -6.48
N ASN A 86 16.11 5.54 -6.97
CA ASN A 86 16.12 6.97 -6.66
C ASN A 86 15.80 7.76 -7.92
N THR A 87 15.12 8.85 -7.78
CA THR A 87 14.71 9.70 -8.91
C THR A 87 15.69 10.83 -9.11
N CYS A 88 16.38 10.82 -10.25
CA CYS A 88 17.27 11.90 -10.67
C CYS A 88 16.48 13.13 -11.17
N PRO A 89 17.07 14.35 -11.17
CA PRO A 89 16.40 15.53 -11.73
C PRO A 89 15.93 15.34 -13.18
N THR A 90 16.74 14.71 -14.02
CA THR A 90 16.36 14.37 -15.40
C THR A 90 15.15 13.44 -15.43
N ASP A 91 15.09 12.42 -14.56
CA ASP A 91 13.97 11.49 -14.49
C ASP A 91 12.67 12.21 -14.08
N GLY A 92 12.77 13.13 -13.12
CA GLY A 92 11.62 13.92 -12.68
C GLY A 92 11.05 14.80 -13.80
N TRP A 93 11.91 15.46 -14.56
CA TRP A 93 11.47 16.27 -15.70
C TRP A 93 10.92 15.42 -16.86
N LEU A 94 11.49 14.23 -17.12
CA LEU A 94 10.95 13.29 -18.12
C LEU A 94 9.59 12.72 -17.69
N THR A 95 9.42 12.43 -16.40
CA THR A 95 8.13 12.01 -15.84
C THR A 95 7.09 13.13 -16.00
N LEU A 96 7.44 14.37 -15.71
CA LEU A 96 6.57 15.52 -15.97
C LEU A 96 6.20 15.67 -17.46
N SER A 97 7.17 15.46 -18.37
CA SER A 97 6.96 15.50 -19.81
C SER A 97 5.96 14.44 -20.31
N ALA A 98 6.06 13.23 -19.77
CA ALA A 98 5.22 12.11 -20.15
C ALA A 98 3.87 12.07 -19.41
N GLY A 99 3.82 12.55 -18.16
CA GLY A 99 2.68 12.35 -17.25
C GLY A 99 2.56 10.91 -16.76
N ASP A 100 3.62 10.13 -16.90
CA ASP A 100 3.80 8.78 -16.39
C ASP A 100 5.30 8.53 -16.14
N ARG A 101 5.64 7.50 -15.35
CA ARG A 101 7.01 7.21 -14.91
C ARG A 101 7.97 7.05 -16.08
N ALA A 102 8.91 7.97 -16.18
CA ALA A 102 9.97 7.98 -17.20
C ALA A 102 11.34 8.23 -16.56
N GLY A 103 12.42 7.96 -17.28
CA GLY A 103 13.76 8.20 -16.77
C GLY A 103 14.83 8.12 -17.84
N GLN A 104 16.02 8.55 -17.47
CA GLN A 104 17.21 8.51 -18.30
C GLN A 104 17.61 7.06 -18.64
N PRO A 105 18.40 6.83 -19.71
CA PRO A 105 18.99 5.52 -19.97
C PRO A 105 19.84 5.07 -18.78
N ASP A 106 19.69 3.79 -18.38
CA ASP A 106 20.55 3.16 -17.40
C ASP A 106 21.69 2.41 -18.08
N ALA A 107 22.87 2.48 -17.49
CA ALA A 107 24.02 1.69 -17.93
C ALA A 107 23.99 0.27 -17.31
N GLY A 108 22.80 -0.34 -17.19
CA GLY A 108 22.62 -1.67 -16.59
C GLY A 108 22.59 -1.67 -15.05
N SER A 109 22.56 -0.51 -14.41
CA SER A 109 22.48 -0.37 -12.94
C SER A 109 21.05 -0.09 -12.49
N ARG A 110 20.62 -0.72 -11.36
CA ARG A 110 19.32 -0.43 -10.73
C ARG A 110 19.22 0.99 -10.14
N ALA A 111 20.38 1.59 -9.81
CA ALA A 111 20.52 2.94 -9.31
C ALA A 111 21.64 3.64 -10.09
N PRO A 112 21.37 4.07 -11.33
CA PRO A 112 22.37 4.75 -12.15
C PRO A 112 22.74 6.10 -11.51
N ALA A 113 23.97 6.56 -11.77
CA ALA A 113 24.39 7.91 -11.44
C ALA A 113 23.50 8.93 -12.16
N CYS A 114 23.08 9.98 -11.47
CA CYS A 114 22.32 11.05 -12.09
C CYS A 114 23.18 11.81 -13.08
N GLN A 115 22.70 11.88 -14.33
CA GLN A 115 23.35 12.64 -15.37
C GLN A 115 22.76 14.06 -15.45
N PRO A 116 23.55 15.07 -15.85
CA PRO A 116 23.03 16.40 -16.12
C PRO A 116 21.94 16.35 -17.19
N SER A 117 20.95 17.23 -17.07
CA SER A 117 19.92 17.36 -18.10
C SER A 117 20.54 17.70 -19.45
N PRO A 118 20.16 17.03 -20.55
CA PRO A 118 20.68 17.29 -21.88
C PRO A 118 20.51 18.76 -22.29
N PRO A 119 21.52 19.36 -22.93
CA PRO A 119 21.42 20.75 -23.37
C PRO A 119 20.48 20.90 -24.56
N VAL A 120 19.90 22.10 -24.71
CA VAL A 120 19.16 22.46 -25.91
C VAL A 120 20.17 22.92 -26.97
N LYS A 121 20.17 22.25 -28.14
CA LYS A 121 20.96 22.57 -29.31
C LYS A 121 20.04 22.77 -30.52
N ASN A 122 20.22 23.85 -31.25
CA ASN A 122 19.41 24.17 -32.43
C ASN A 122 17.87 24.12 -32.16
N GLY A 123 17.47 24.60 -31.00
CA GLY A 123 16.04 24.61 -30.59
C GLY A 123 15.44 23.26 -30.22
N SER A 124 16.26 22.22 -30.06
CA SER A 124 15.79 20.88 -29.65
C SER A 124 16.65 20.29 -28.52
N VAL A 125 16.09 19.42 -27.71
CA VAL A 125 16.82 18.68 -26.67
C VAL A 125 17.80 17.70 -27.32
N ALA A 126 19.04 17.73 -26.91
CA ALA A 126 20.07 16.84 -27.44
C ALA A 126 19.78 15.39 -27.02
N GLY A 127 19.87 14.44 -27.98
CA GLY A 127 19.63 13.00 -27.68
C GLY A 127 18.18 12.63 -27.38
N TRP A 128 17.22 13.46 -27.80
CA TRP A 128 15.79 13.23 -27.54
C TRP A 128 15.27 11.87 -28.02
N ASP A 129 15.70 11.43 -29.23
CA ASP A 129 15.26 10.14 -29.78
C ASP A 129 15.68 8.95 -28.89
N ALA A 130 16.88 9.02 -28.30
CA ALA A 130 17.34 7.99 -27.37
C ALA A 130 16.53 7.98 -26.06
N LEU A 131 16.12 9.15 -25.56
CA LEU A 131 15.25 9.28 -24.39
C LEU A 131 13.86 8.70 -24.69
N VAL A 132 13.29 9.00 -25.85
CA VAL A 132 12.00 8.47 -26.31
C VAL A 132 12.06 6.94 -26.43
N ALA A 133 13.10 6.41 -27.07
CA ALA A 133 13.29 4.96 -27.22
C ALA A 133 13.42 4.27 -25.84
N THR A 134 14.18 4.88 -24.92
CA THR A 134 14.31 4.40 -23.55
C THR A 134 12.97 4.36 -22.81
N ALA A 135 12.22 5.44 -22.86
CA ALA A 135 10.91 5.52 -22.19
C ALA A 135 9.92 4.50 -22.75
N ALA A 136 9.88 4.33 -24.08
CA ALA A 136 9.01 3.36 -24.74
C ALA A 136 9.36 1.90 -24.44
N SER A 137 10.66 1.59 -24.24
CA SER A 137 11.12 0.22 -23.94
C SER A 137 10.86 -0.23 -22.50
N ARG A 138 10.55 0.70 -21.59
CA ARG A 138 10.31 0.39 -20.18
C ARG A 138 8.88 -0.13 -19.94
N PRO A 139 8.64 -0.82 -18.81
CA PRO A 139 7.34 -1.43 -18.50
C PRO A 139 6.16 -0.45 -18.50
N TYR A 140 6.41 0.84 -18.28
CA TYR A 140 5.39 1.89 -18.28
C TYR A 140 5.01 2.33 -19.71
N GLY A 141 5.92 2.21 -20.67
CA GLY A 141 5.68 2.64 -22.06
C GLY A 141 5.39 4.14 -22.20
N SER A 142 6.04 4.95 -21.37
CA SER A 142 5.74 6.37 -21.21
C SER A 142 6.06 7.15 -22.49
N LYS A 143 5.17 8.06 -22.88
CA LYS A 143 5.28 8.85 -24.11
C LYS A 143 5.82 10.25 -23.78
N LEU A 144 7.11 10.48 -24.02
CA LEU A 144 7.72 11.79 -23.81
C LEU A 144 7.13 12.85 -24.74
N GLY A 145 6.96 14.07 -24.22
CA GLY A 145 6.34 15.17 -24.96
C GLY A 145 4.80 15.20 -24.88
N THR A 146 4.17 14.30 -24.13
CA THR A 146 2.70 14.28 -23.94
C THR A 146 2.18 15.61 -23.39
N LEU A 147 2.86 16.18 -22.36
CA LEU A 147 2.48 17.47 -21.78
C LEU A 147 2.44 18.57 -22.85
N SER A 148 3.56 18.82 -23.49
CA SER A 148 3.73 19.93 -24.45
C SER A 148 2.93 19.70 -25.74
N GLY A 149 2.84 18.44 -26.21
CA GLY A 149 2.04 18.06 -27.38
C GLY A 149 0.54 18.31 -27.15
N THR A 150 0.02 17.94 -25.98
CA THR A 150 -1.39 18.15 -25.61
C THR A 150 -1.68 19.65 -25.44
N LEU A 151 -0.77 20.42 -24.84
CA LEU A 151 -0.92 21.87 -24.75
C LEU A 151 -0.91 22.54 -26.13
N ALA A 152 0.01 22.15 -27.01
CA ALA A 152 0.10 22.67 -28.37
C ALA A 152 -1.16 22.36 -29.20
N SER A 153 -1.68 21.14 -29.12
CA SER A 153 -2.94 20.76 -29.80
C SER A 153 -4.16 21.53 -29.27
N SER A 154 -4.10 22.01 -28.02
CA SER A 154 -5.12 22.86 -27.39
C SER A 154 -4.87 24.37 -27.63
N GLY A 155 -3.95 24.75 -28.52
CA GLY A 155 -3.61 26.14 -28.82
C GLY A 155 -2.86 26.87 -27.70
N ARG A 156 -2.25 26.13 -26.76
CA ARG A 156 -1.49 26.70 -25.64
C ARG A 156 -0.01 26.55 -25.86
N CYS A 157 0.76 27.63 -25.66
CA CYS A 157 2.21 27.56 -25.70
C CYS A 157 2.84 27.38 -24.31
N VAL A 158 4.02 26.77 -24.29
CA VAL A 158 4.84 26.58 -23.10
C VAL A 158 6.19 27.26 -23.30
N SER A 159 6.64 28.06 -22.34
CA SER A 159 8.02 28.56 -22.27
C SER A 159 8.83 27.72 -21.29
N ALA A 160 10.09 27.45 -21.61
CA ALA A 160 11.03 26.71 -20.79
C ALA A 160 12.22 27.59 -20.39
N ILE A 161 12.50 27.67 -19.10
CA ILE A 161 13.63 28.41 -18.53
C ILE A 161 14.53 27.42 -17.79
N GLY A 162 15.70 27.15 -18.31
CA GLY A 162 16.66 26.17 -17.80
C GLY A 162 16.55 24.79 -18.45
N PRO A 163 17.61 23.95 -18.32
CA PRO A 163 17.75 22.72 -19.09
C PRO A 163 16.73 21.65 -18.72
N GLY A 164 16.41 21.48 -17.43
CA GLY A 164 15.37 20.53 -16.99
C GLY A 164 13.98 20.93 -17.50
N ALA A 165 13.64 22.22 -17.43
CA ALA A 165 12.38 22.73 -17.95
C ALA A 165 12.21 22.48 -19.46
N ALA A 166 13.32 22.44 -20.20
CA ALA A 166 13.31 22.11 -21.63
C ALA A 166 12.83 20.67 -21.87
N LEU A 167 13.17 19.71 -21.00
CA LEU A 167 12.67 18.32 -21.08
C LEU A 167 11.15 18.27 -20.92
N GLY A 168 10.62 19.01 -19.94
CA GLY A 168 9.17 19.11 -19.70
C GLY A 168 8.42 19.78 -20.85
N ALA A 169 9.04 20.77 -21.52
CA ALA A 169 8.45 21.55 -22.61
C ALA A 169 8.75 20.99 -24.01
N ALA A 170 9.56 19.94 -24.12
CA ALA A 170 9.92 19.34 -25.40
C ALA A 170 8.69 18.77 -26.12
N LEU A 171 8.51 19.16 -27.39
CA LEU A 171 7.44 18.65 -28.23
C LEU A 171 7.71 17.20 -28.65
N PRO A 172 6.67 16.38 -28.86
CA PRO A 172 6.84 15.01 -29.39
C PRO A 172 7.54 15.05 -30.76
N GLY A 173 8.14 13.92 -31.14
CA GLY A 173 8.96 13.82 -32.36
C GLY A 173 10.39 14.27 -32.11
N ARG A 174 10.81 15.40 -32.59
CA ARG A 174 12.23 15.85 -32.56
C ARG A 174 12.65 16.52 -31.24
N GLY A 175 11.82 16.58 -30.22
CA GLY A 175 12.11 17.22 -28.93
C GLY A 175 12.32 18.74 -29.04
N ALA A 176 11.62 19.40 -29.97
CA ALA A 176 11.71 20.83 -30.18
C ALA A 176 11.18 21.61 -28.97
N VAL A 177 11.91 22.70 -28.61
CA VAL A 177 11.55 23.62 -27.52
C VAL A 177 11.54 25.05 -28.07
N PRO A 178 10.44 25.46 -28.70
CA PRO A 178 10.38 26.74 -29.46
C PRO A 178 10.61 27.97 -28.60
N ARG A 179 10.30 27.92 -27.30
CA ARG A 179 10.41 29.05 -26.35
C ARG A 179 11.35 28.68 -25.21
N PHE A 180 12.63 28.49 -25.52
CA PHE A 180 13.67 28.15 -24.55
C PHE A 180 14.58 29.33 -24.24
N GLN A 181 14.94 29.49 -22.97
CA GLN A 181 16.06 30.36 -22.53
C GLN A 181 16.79 29.73 -21.34
N GLN A 182 18.06 30.10 -21.13
CA GLN A 182 18.79 29.77 -19.91
C GLN A 182 18.23 30.55 -18.72
N PHE A 183 18.43 30.01 -17.51
CA PHE A 183 18.04 30.70 -16.28
C PHE A 183 18.97 31.93 -16.09
N ASP A 184 18.41 33.12 -16.21
CA ASP A 184 19.03 34.38 -15.90
C ASP A 184 18.01 35.33 -15.24
N ALA A 185 18.32 35.78 -14.02
CA ALA A 185 17.45 36.65 -13.25
C ALA A 185 17.01 37.91 -13.96
N ARG A 186 17.86 38.45 -14.89
CA ARG A 186 17.57 39.67 -15.65
C ARG A 186 16.53 39.46 -16.74
N SER A 187 16.48 38.27 -17.32
CA SER A 187 15.57 37.92 -18.42
C SER A 187 14.32 37.16 -18.00
N LEU A 188 14.15 36.85 -16.70
CA LEU A 188 13.03 36.10 -16.20
C LEU A 188 11.64 36.64 -16.60
N LYS A 189 11.44 37.98 -16.49
CA LYS A 189 10.16 38.61 -16.86
C LYS A 189 9.77 38.33 -18.30
N THR A 190 10.74 38.40 -19.21
CA THR A 190 10.52 38.13 -20.64
C THR A 190 10.14 36.66 -20.87
N GLY A 191 10.88 35.72 -20.29
CA GLY A 191 10.62 34.30 -20.42
C GLY A 191 9.29 33.86 -19.81
N LEU A 192 8.97 34.37 -18.63
CA LEU A 192 7.69 34.09 -17.93
C LEU A 192 6.50 34.74 -18.67
N GLY A 193 6.73 35.86 -19.36
CA GLY A 193 5.70 36.53 -20.17
C GLY A 193 5.44 35.89 -21.53
N ALA A 194 6.36 35.08 -22.05
CA ALA A 194 6.34 34.58 -23.42
C ALA A 194 5.15 33.63 -23.73
N CYS A 195 4.68 32.86 -22.75
CA CYS A 195 3.54 31.95 -22.83
C CYS A 195 2.63 32.05 -21.61
N SER A 196 1.40 31.51 -21.70
CA SER A 196 0.50 31.41 -20.55
C SER A 196 1.00 30.37 -19.53
N ILE A 197 1.80 29.40 -19.94
CA ILE A 197 2.42 28.40 -19.12
C ILE A 197 3.93 28.53 -19.22
N ALA A 198 4.62 28.61 -18.07
CA ALA A 198 6.07 28.65 -18.02
C ALA A 198 6.57 27.52 -17.09
N LEU A 199 7.52 26.72 -17.57
CA LEU A 199 8.28 25.77 -16.79
C LEU A 199 9.64 26.39 -16.48
N VAL A 200 10.07 26.36 -15.22
CA VAL A 200 11.33 26.96 -14.76
C VAL A 200 12.13 25.94 -13.97
N ASP A 201 13.36 25.68 -14.38
CA ASP A 201 14.30 24.85 -13.64
C ASP A 201 15.21 25.74 -12.80
N VAL A 202 15.09 25.68 -11.48
CA VAL A 202 15.91 26.47 -10.54
C VAL A 202 17.09 25.66 -9.97
N GLY A 203 17.36 24.48 -10.51
CA GLY A 203 18.39 23.55 -10.05
C GLY A 203 17.91 22.62 -8.94
N ALA A 204 18.78 21.71 -8.53
CA ALA A 204 18.46 20.67 -7.55
C ALA A 204 19.48 20.65 -6.41
N ILE A 205 19.01 20.30 -5.22
CA ILE A 205 19.83 20.00 -4.06
C ILE A 205 20.35 18.56 -4.20
N ARG A 206 21.64 18.36 -3.92
CA ARG A 206 22.29 17.05 -3.96
C ARG A 206 23.04 16.80 -2.66
N ASP A 207 22.96 15.55 -2.17
CA ASP A 207 23.67 15.15 -0.96
C ASP A 207 25.19 15.14 -1.19
N PRO A 208 26.00 15.74 -0.31
CA PRO A 208 27.46 15.89 -0.51
C PRO A 208 28.24 14.57 -0.58
N GLY A 209 27.66 13.44 -0.15
CA GLY A 209 28.27 12.11 -0.18
C GLY A 209 27.93 11.27 -1.40
N ASP A 210 27.17 11.80 -2.36
CA ASP A 210 26.75 11.04 -3.52
C ASP A 210 27.76 11.19 -4.66
N VAL A 211 28.84 10.42 -4.57
CA VAL A 211 30.05 10.50 -5.42
C VAL A 211 29.77 10.19 -6.90
N ASN A 212 28.58 9.65 -7.22
CA ASN A 212 28.22 9.25 -8.58
C ASN A 212 27.44 10.32 -9.35
N ILE A 213 27.46 11.57 -8.87
CA ILE A 213 26.72 12.65 -9.52
C ILE A 213 27.66 13.41 -10.44
N ALA A 214 27.54 13.15 -11.72
CA ALA A 214 28.15 13.96 -12.78
C ALA A 214 27.39 15.29 -12.97
N ASP A 215 27.01 15.97 -11.90
CA ASP A 215 26.49 17.33 -11.96
C ASP A 215 27.65 18.30 -11.67
N PRO A 216 28.16 19.03 -12.68
CA PRO A 216 29.31 19.92 -12.48
C PRO A 216 28.97 21.12 -11.60
N VAL A 217 27.72 21.30 -11.17
CA VAL A 217 27.26 22.60 -10.70
C VAL A 217 27.59 22.89 -9.24
N GLN A 218 27.94 22.02 -8.35
CA GLN A 218 28.50 22.41 -7.02
C GLN A 218 28.64 21.24 -5.99
N PRO A 219 29.59 20.33 -6.14
CA PRO A 219 29.85 19.31 -5.14
C PRO A 219 30.46 19.86 -3.84
N SER A 220 30.77 21.15 -3.78
CA SER A 220 31.41 21.80 -2.62
C SER A 220 30.45 22.51 -1.67
N LEU A 221 29.19 22.74 -2.03
CA LEU A 221 28.25 23.42 -1.17
C LEU A 221 27.54 22.43 -0.21
N SER A 222 27.40 22.86 1.05
CA SER A 222 26.59 22.14 2.01
C SER A 222 25.11 22.11 1.60
N HIS A 223 24.34 21.14 2.11
CA HIS A 223 22.89 21.06 1.87
C HIS A 223 22.17 22.38 2.17
N ALA A 224 22.53 23.04 3.30
CA ALA A 224 21.94 24.32 3.68
C ALA A 224 22.24 25.45 2.68
N GLN A 225 23.46 25.50 2.10
CA GLN A 225 23.82 26.49 1.09
C GLN A 225 23.09 26.26 -0.24
N GLN A 226 22.98 24.99 -0.67
CA GLN A 226 22.21 24.64 -1.86
C GLN A 226 20.73 25.00 -1.68
N LEU A 227 20.17 24.70 -0.50
CA LEU A 227 18.78 25.01 -0.14
C LEU A 227 18.52 26.53 -0.18
N ALA A 228 19.41 27.33 0.41
CA ALA A 228 19.31 28.78 0.37
C ALA A 228 19.36 29.34 -1.07
N ALA A 229 20.21 28.75 -1.94
CA ALA A 229 20.29 29.15 -3.34
C ALA A 229 19.00 28.79 -4.10
N VAL A 230 18.39 27.62 -3.85
CA VAL A 230 17.10 27.24 -4.43
C VAL A 230 16.00 28.20 -3.94
N ASP A 231 15.90 28.45 -2.63
CA ASP A 231 14.91 29.37 -2.07
C ASP A 231 15.02 30.79 -2.67
N GLN A 232 16.24 31.31 -2.82
CA GLN A 232 16.49 32.61 -3.46
C GLN A 232 16.01 32.64 -4.92
N ARG A 233 16.32 31.57 -5.70
CA ARG A 233 15.88 31.51 -7.12
C ARG A 233 14.37 31.39 -7.22
N VAL A 234 13.72 30.60 -6.34
CA VAL A 234 12.26 30.54 -6.24
C VAL A 234 11.70 31.94 -5.98
N GLY A 235 12.24 32.67 -5.01
CA GLY A 235 11.85 34.06 -4.74
C GLY A 235 12.00 35.00 -5.94
N GLN A 236 13.08 34.87 -6.71
CA GLN A 236 13.29 35.64 -7.94
C GLN A 236 12.23 35.34 -9.00
N VAL A 237 11.89 34.05 -9.20
CA VAL A 237 10.86 33.65 -10.19
C VAL A 237 9.49 34.17 -9.77
N VAL A 238 9.12 33.99 -8.49
CA VAL A 238 7.84 34.49 -7.95
C VAL A 238 7.72 35.99 -8.10
N ALA A 239 8.78 36.76 -7.79
CA ALA A 239 8.79 38.21 -7.92
C ALA A 239 8.72 38.67 -9.38
N ALA A 240 9.26 37.90 -10.33
CA ALA A 240 9.24 38.20 -11.76
C ALA A 240 7.94 37.76 -12.46
N ALA A 241 7.14 36.87 -11.83
CA ALA A 241 5.91 36.38 -12.41
C ALA A 241 4.87 37.50 -12.61
N PRO A 242 4.13 37.51 -13.74
CA PRO A 242 3.03 38.44 -13.96
C PRO A 242 1.99 38.38 -12.84
N ARG A 243 1.38 39.55 -12.52
CA ARG A 243 0.33 39.59 -11.48
C ARG A 243 -0.82 38.65 -11.78
N GLY A 244 -1.33 37.97 -10.77
CA GLY A 244 -2.45 37.03 -10.89
C GLY A 244 -2.08 35.69 -11.54
N THR A 245 -0.79 35.37 -11.63
CA THR A 245 -0.28 34.08 -12.06
C THR A 245 -0.36 33.09 -10.89
N ASP A 246 -0.86 31.88 -11.17
CA ASP A 246 -0.75 30.77 -10.23
C ASP A 246 0.68 30.19 -10.31
N VAL A 247 1.25 29.86 -9.16
CA VAL A 247 2.63 29.35 -9.05
C VAL A 247 2.58 27.97 -8.39
N ILE A 248 3.26 27.00 -8.99
CA ILE A 248 3.46 25.67 -8.40
C ILE A 248 4.97 25.44 -8.30
N VAL A 249 5.50 25.26 -7.10
CA VAL A 249 6.87 24.80 -6.84
C VAL A 249 6.85 23.30 -6.62
N VAL A 250 7.66 22.56 -7.37
CA VAL A 250 7.68 21.08 -7.35
C VAL A 250 9.11 20.61 -7.17
N SER A 251 9.38 19.85 -6.11
CA SER A 251 10.65 19.16 -5.95
C SER A 251 10.58 17.79 -6.64
N LEU A 252 11.01 17.75 -7.91
CA LEU A 252 10.81 16.64 -8.86
C LEU A 252 11.70 15.41 -8.62
N ALA A 253 12.71 15.50 -7.76
CA ALA A 253 13.77 14.50 -7.66
C ALA A 253 14.24 14.29 -6.23
N ASP A 254 14.88 13.15 -6.00
CA ASP A 254 15.58 12.86 -4.76
C ASP A 254 16.87 13.67 -4.60
N ALA A 255 17.31 13.92 -3.37
CA ALA A 255 18.58 14.61 -3.09
C ALA A 255 19.80 13.71 -3.35
N GLY A 256 19.65 12.37 -3.20
CA GLY A 256 20.73 11.41 -3.32
C GLY A 256 20.23 10.00 -3.56
N GLN A 257 20.97 9.00 -3.11
CA GLN A 257 20.68 7.57 -3.31
C GLN A 257 19.48 7.08 -2.49
N ARG A 258 19.05 7.82 -1.46
CA ARG A 258 17.93 7.43 -0.62
C ARG A 258 16.65 8.09 -1.12
N PRO A 259 15.68 7.29 -1.59
CA PRO A 259 14.39 7.82 -1.98
C PRO A 259 13.65 8.39 -0.77
N GLY A 260 12.88 9.46 -0.99
CA GLY A 260 12.10 10.12 0.05
C GLY A 260 10.92 10.89 -0.51
N LEU A 261 10.03 11.33 0.39
CA LEU A 261 8.99 12.28 -0.01
C LEU A 261 9.61 13.67 -0.18
N ARG A 262 9.19 14.35 -1.23
CA ARG A 262 9.59 15.71 -1.57
C ARG A 262 8.43 16.64 -1.26
N VAL A 263 8.52 17.90 -1.67
CA VAL A 263 7.48 18.89 -1.42
C VAL A 263 6.91 19.43 -2.72
N VAL A 264 5.62 19.74 -2.70
CA VAL A 264 4.94 20.58 -3.66
C VAL A 264 4.19 21.70 -2.94
N LEU A 265 4.34 22.93 -3.45
CA LEU A 265 3.68 24.12 -2.95
C LEU A 265 2.95 24.79 -4.11
N ALA A 266 1.70 25.17 -3.92
CA ALA A 266 0.91 25.84 -4.94
C ALA A 266 0.27 27.10 -4.34
N SER A 267 0.40 28.24 -4.99
CA SER A 267 -0.14 29.52 -4.52
C SER A 267 -0.69 30.32 -5.69
N GLY A 268 -1.76 31.05 -5.46
CA GLY A 268 -2.40 31.90 -6.44
C GLY A 268 -3.91 31.94 -6.26
N ARG A 269 -4.63 32.33 -7.32
CA ARG A 269 -6.09 32.44 -7.27
C ARG A 269 -6.82 31.13 -7.10
N ARG A 270 -6.20 30.02 -7.59
CA ARG A 270 -6.77 28.66 -7.54
C ARG A 270 -6.28 27.85 -6.35
N PHE A 271 -5.23 28.31 -5.68
CA PHE A 271 -4.57 27.61 -4.59
C PHE A 271 -4.43 28.52 -3.39
N GLY A 272 -5.49 28.54 -2.56
CA GLY A 272 -5.49 29.24 -1.27
C GLY A 272 -4.74 28.49 -0.17
N PRO A 273 -4.66 29.07 1.03
CA PRO A 273 -4.02 28.39 2.17
C PRO A 273 -4.69 27.05 2.47
N GLY A 274 -3.94 25.94 2.41
CA GLY A 274 -4.51 24.62 2.64
C GLY A 274 -3.57 23.45 2.40
N LEU A 275 -4.14 22.26 2.30
CA LEU A 275 -3.48 21.06 1.83
C LEU A 275 -3.88 20.77 0.39
N LEU A 276 -2.92 20.30 -0.42
CA LEU A 276 -3.23 19.73 -1.73
C LEU A 276 -3.79 18.31 -1.55
N TYR A 277 -4.74 18.00 -2.38
CA TYR A 277 -5.37 16.69 -2.49
C TYR A 277 -5.30 16.18 -3.93
N SER A 278 -5.09 14.89 -4.10
CA SER A 278 -5.21 14.23 -5.40
C SER A 278 -6.16 13.04 -5.33
N PRO A 279 -7.05 12.86 -6.32
CA PRO A 279 -7.81 11.63 -6.47
C PRO A 279 -6.94 10.38 -6.65
N SER A 280 -5.69 10.54 -7.11
CA SER A 280 -4.72 9.45 -7.28
C SER A 280 -4.25 8.86 -5.95
N THR A 281 -4.07 9.69 -4.94
CA THR A 281 -3.59 9.28 -3.61
C THR A 281 -4.71 9.16 -2.58
N ARG A 282 -5.73 10.01 -2.69
CA ARG A 282 -6.84 10.16 -1.72
C ARG A 282 -6.39 10.44 -0.29
N GLN A 283 -5.19 10.95 -0.13
CA GLN A 283 -4.63 11.36 1.15
C GLN A 283 -4.43 12.88 1.12
N PRO A 284 -5.10 13.66 2.00
CA PRO A 284 -4.82 15.07 2.11
C PRO A 284 -3.34 15.32 2.44
N GLY A 285 -2.70 16.23 1.73
CA GLY A 285 -1.29 16.54 1.94
C GLY A 285 -0.30 15.49 1.42
N LEU A 286 -0.76 14.51 0.60
CA LEU A 286 0.12 13.54 -0.07
C LEU A 286 -0.30 13.38 -1.53
N VAL A 287 0.60 13.66 -2.47
CA VAL A 287 0.36 13.61 -3.90
C VAL A 287 1.53 12.94 -4.63
N GLN A 288 1.39 12.68 -5.92
CA GLN A 288 2.44 12.07 -6.75
C GLN A 288 2.82 12.96 -7.94
N LEU A 289 4.01 12.74 -8.49
CA LEU A 289 4.59 13.60 -9.53
C LEU A 289 3.72 13.64 -10.80
N ASP A 290 3.09 12.53 -11.18
CA ASP A 290 2.22 12.45 -12.35
C ASP A 290 1.00 13.38 -12.24
N ASP A 291 0.55 13.68 -11.02
CA ASP A 291 -0.56 14.61 -10.75
C ASP A 291 -0.24 16.04 -11.21
N ILE A 292 1.05 16.40 -11.23
CA ILE A 292 1.48 17.75 -11.67
C ILE A 292 1.21 17.93 -13.15
N THR A 293 1.52 16.93 -13.99
CA THR A 293 1.24 16.98 -15.43
C THR A 293 -0.27 17.12 -15.68
N ALA A 294 -1.10 16.30 -15.01
CA ALA A 294 -2.54 16.40 -15.09
C ALA A 294 -3.06 17.78 -14.65
N THR A 295 -2.43 18.37 -13.62
CA THR A 295 -2.78 19.70 -13.10
C THR A 295 -2.46 20.79 -14.10
N ILE A 296 -1.28 20.76 -14.75
CA ILE A 296 -0.89 21.74 -15.77
C ILE A 296 -1.89 21.70 -16.94
N LEU A 297 -2.22 20.48 -17.42
CA LEU A 297 -3.18 20.30 -18.51
C LEU A 297 -4.59 20.83 -18.13
N ALA A 298 -5.09 20.46 -16.97
CA ALA A 298 -6.38 20.91 -16.47
C ALA A 298 -6.43 22.44 -16.26
N HIS A 299 -5.32 23.03 -15.74
CA HIS A 299 -5.18 24.48 -15.58
C HIS A 299 -5.27 25.20 -16.92
N ALA A 300 -4.69 24.63 -17.97
CA ALA A 300 -4.71 25.16 -19.33
C ALA A 300 -6.08 24.97 -20.02
N GLY A 301 -7.01 24.23 -19.44
CA GLY A 301 -8.26 23.83 -20.09
C GLY A 301 -8.10 22.73 -21.13
N ALA A 302 -6.94 22.07 -21.18
CA ALA A 302 -6.69 20.93 -22.06
C ALA A 302 -7.25 19.64 -21.46
N ALA A 303 -7.75 18.75 -22.32
CA ALA A 303 -8.17 17.42 -21.88
C ALA A 303 -6.95 16.61 -21.40
N VAL A 304 -7.06 15.95 -20.24
CA VAL A 304 -6.00 15.06 -19.75
C VAL A 304 -6.08 13.75 -20.55
N PRO A 305 -5.02 13.39 -21.32
CA PRO A 305 -4.98 12.15 -22.08
C PRO A 305 -4.99 10.91 -21.20
N SER A 306 -5.42 9.77 -21.73
CA SER A 306 -5.44 8.48 -21.01
C SER A 306 -4.05 7.95 -20.66
N GLU A 307 -3.02 8.40 -21.36
CA GLU A 307 -1.62 8.09 -21.10
C GLU A 307 -1.05 8.76 -19.84
N VAL A 308 -1.71 9.82 -19.34
CA VAL A 308 -1.33 10.49 -18.09
C VAL A 308 -1.93 9.73 -16.92
N SER A 309 -1.06 9.18 -16.07
CA SER A 309 -1.45 8.36 -14.91
C SER A 309 -2.02 9.18 -13.76
N GLY A 310 -1.65 10.45 -13.63
CA GLY A 310 -2.04 11.35 -12.57
C GLY A 310 -3.44 11.91 -12.69
N SER A 311 -3.87 12.58 -11.63
CA SER A 311 -5.14 13.32 -11.56
C SER A 311 -4.87 14.78 -11.19
N PRO A 312 -5.67 15.75 -11.68
CA PRO A 312 -5.49 17.16 -11.33
C PRO A 312 -5.58 17.38 -9.82
N LEU A 313 -4.64 18.17 -9.30
CA LEU A 313 -4.63 18.58 -7.90
C LEU A 313 -5.83 19.44 -7.57
N GLN A 314 -6.33 19.28 -6.36
CA GLN A 314 -7.42 20.04 -5.76
C GLN A 314 -6.90 20.68 -4.48
N ASP A 315 -7.36 21.88 -4.17
CA ASP A 315 -7.08 22.48 -2.88
C ASP A 315 -8.08 22.02 -1.82
N SER A 316 -7.59 21.92 -0.61
CA SER A 316 -8.39 21.67 0.60
C SER A 316 -8.18 22.86 1.52
N PRO A 317 -9.04 23.90 1.42
CA PRO A 317 -8.77 25.18 2.02
C PRO A 317 -8.75 25.12 3.55
N ALA A 318 -7.77 25.80 4.16
CA ALA A 318 -7.78 26.13 5.57
C ALA A 318 -8.66 27.35 5.82
N ALA A 319 -9.08 27.53 7.09
CA ALA A 319 -9.91 28.65 7.48
C ALA A 319 -9.26 30.03 7.18
N ASN A 320 -7.94 30.12 7.25
CA ASN A 320 -7.15 31.31 6.95
C ASN A 320 -5.65 30.97 6.77
N ASP A 321 -4.82 31.98 6.51
CA ASP A 321 -3.36 31.88 6.31
C ASP A 321 -2.56 32.11 7.61
N SER A 322 -3.16 31.91 8.79
CA SER A 322 -2.47 32.15 10.05
C SER A 322 -1.19 31.29 10.17
N GLN A 323 -0.18 31.85 10.81
CA GLN A 323 1.10 31.17 11.00
C GLN A 323 0.95 29.85 11.77
N THR A 324 0.04 29.79 12.74
CA THR A 324 -0.25 28.57 13.50
C THR A 324 -0.81 27.46 12.62
N LEU A 325 -1.78 27.76 11.75
CA LEU A 325 -2.32 26.77 10.80
C LEU A 325 -1.29 26.35 9.76
N ALA A 326 -0.44 27.28 9.30
CA ALA A 326 0.67 26.95 8.42
C ALA A 326 1.68 25.99 9.08
N GLN A 327 2.02 26.23 10.37
CA GLN A 327 2.87 25.32 11.14
C GLN A 327 2.24 23.94 11.34
N MET A 328 0.94 23.86 11.59
CA MET A 328 0.23 22.58 11.69
C MET A 328 0.29 21.80 10.36
N ARG A 329 -0.06 22.44 9.25
CA ARG A 329 0.05 21.81 7.90
C ARG A 329 1.47 21.36 7.58
N HIS A 330 2.46 22.20 7.86
CA HIS A 330 3.87 21.83 7.70
C HIS A 330 4.21 20.60 8.56
N GLY A 331 3.75 20.56 9.81
CA GLY A 331 3.91 19.40 10.69
C GLY A 331 3.33 18.10 10.09
N ASP A 332 2.15 18.18 9.48
CA ASP A 332 1.52 17.03 8.82
C ASP A 332 2.37 16.50 7.63
N LEU A 333 2.97 17.41 6.84
CA LEU A 333 3.86 17.03 5.74
C LEU A 333 5.16 16.39 6.24
N VAL A 334 5.74 16.94 7.32
CA VAL A 334 6.93 16.38 7.97
C VAL A 334 6.62 14.99 8.55
N ASP A 335 5.42 14.78 9.09
CA ASP A 335 4.99 13.47 9.57
C ASP A 335 4.91 12.42 8.44
N TYR A 336 4.39 12.78 7.26
CA TYR A 336 4.43 11.90 6.10
C TYR A 336 5.87 11.54 5.70
N GLU A 337 6.74 12.52 5.64
CA GLU A 337 8.16 12.32 5.31
C GLU A 337 8.84 11.38 6.32
N LEU A 338 8.81 11.72 7.61
CA LEU A 338 9.49 10.99 8.67
C LEU A 338 8.96 9.56 8.82
N SER A 339 7.63 9.38 8.85
CA SER A 339 7.03 8.06 8.98
C SER A 339 7.41 7.15 7.80
N SER A 340 7.34 7.67 6.57
CA SER A 340 7.69 6.92 5.36
C SER A 340 9.18 6.58 5.26
N ARG A 341 10.04 7.54 5.66
CA ARG A 341 11.50 7.37 5.67
C ARG A 341 11.95 6.33 6.69
N TRP A 342 11.40 6.37 7.91
CA TRP A 342 11.83 5.52 9.00
C TRP A 342 11.22 4.11 8.97
N VAL A 343 10.05 3.92 8.35
CA VAL A 343 9.47 2.57 8.21
C VAL A 343 10.24 1.71 7.22
N GLN A 344 10.74 2.30 6.13
CA GLN A 344 11.35 1.58 5.02
C GLN A 344 12.53 0.67 5.42
N PRO A 345 13.56 1.13 6.17
CA PRO A 345 14.67 0.26 6.58
C PRO A 345 14.27 -0.81 7.60
N VAL A 346 13.13 -0.66 8.27
CA VAL A 346 12.65 -1.61 9.30
C VAL A 346 11.83 -2.74 8.67
N VAL A 347 11.23 -2.55 7.50
CA VAL A 347 10.34 -3.56 6.86
C VAL A 347 11.05 -4.90 6.66
N TYR A 348 12.23 -4.91 6.03
CA TYR A 348 12.95 -6.15 5.74
C TYR A 348 13.41 -6.88 7.01
N PRO A 349 14.12 -6.23 7.97
CA PRO A 349 14.47 -6.86 9.25
C PRO A 349 13.25 -7.36 10.03
N PHE A 350 12.14 -6.63 9.98
CA PHE A 350 10.89 -7.05 10.61
C PHE A 350 10.39 -8.38 10.03
N PHE A 351 10.29 -8.50 8.70
CA PHE A 351 9.84 -9.75 8.06
C PHE A 351 10.76 -10.92 8.39
N VAL A 352 12.08 -10.73 8.31
CA VAL A 352 13.06 -11.77 8.64
C VAL A 352 12.91 -12.22 10.09
N THR A 353 12.86 -11.28 11.01
CA THR A 353 12.71 -11.56 12.45
C THR A 353 11.37 -12.25 12.73
N TRP A 354 10.29 -11.76 12.11
CA TRP A 354 8.95 -12.33 12.30
C TRP A 354 8.90 -13.78 11.82
N VAL A 355 9.39 -14.09 10.62
CA VAL A 355 9.48 -15.47 10.12
C VAL A 355 10.41 -16.33 10.99
N ALA A 356 11.58 -15.82 11.40
CA ALA A 356 12.50 -16.54 12.26
C ALA A 356 11.89 -16.91 13.61
N LEU A 357 11.17 -15.99 14.25
CA LEU A 357 10.45 -16.25 15.51
C LEU A 357 9.36 -17.32 15.34
N MET A 358 8.62 -17.28 14.23
CA MET A 358 7.64 -18.31 13.91
C MET A 358 8.29 -19.69 13.77
N LEU A 359 9.38 -19.78 12.99
CA LEU A 359 10.10 -21.03 12.79
C LEU A 359 10.74 -21.53 14.08
N ALA A 360 11.29 -20.64 14.90
CA ALA A 360 11.83 -20.99 16.23
C ALA A 360 10.74 -21.57 17.15
N GLY A 361 9.56 -20.96 17.21
CA GLY A 361 8.43 -21.48 17.96
C GLY A 361 8.00 -22.88 17.51
N LEU A 362 7.93 -23.10 16.20
CA LEU A 362 7.62 -24.40 15.62
C LEU A 362 8.72 -25.44 15.88
N ALA A 363 10.00 -25.03 15.82
CA ALA A 363 11.15 -25.89 16.14
C ALA A 363 11.15 -26.31 17.62
N VAL A 364 10.90 -25.38 18.54
CA VAL A 364 10.73 -25.69 19.99
C VAL A 364 9.63 -26.71 20.19
N LEU A 365 8.48 -26.52 19.51
CA LEU A 365 7.40 -27.48 19.56
C LEU A 365 7.82 -28.86 19.04
N ALA A 366 8.50 -28.92 17.90
CA ALA A 366 8.97 -30.17 17.31
C ALA A 366 9.97 -30.89 18.21
N VAL A 367 10.93 -30.18 18.79
CA VAL A 367 11.96 -30.76 19.69
C VAL A 367 11.32 -31.28 20.97
N THR A 368 10.46 -30.53 21.63
CA THR A 368 9.77 -30.97 22.85
C THR A 368 8.84 -32.15 22.59
N TRP A 369 8.38 -32.29 21.35
CA TRP A 369 7.53 -33.41 20.93
C TRP A 369 8.32 -34.66 20.59
N TRP A 370 9.35 -34.55 19.75
CA TRP A 370 10.11 -35.69 19.21
C TRP A 370 11.09 -36.28 20.22
N ARG A 371 11.82 -35.42 20.93
CA ARG A 371 12.92 -35.88 21.82
C ARG A 371 12.48 -36.20 23.22
N ARG A 372 11.19 -36.09 23.58
CA ARG A 372 10.66 -36.27 24.94
C ARG A 372 11.54 -35.57 26.00
N PHE A 373 12.12 -34.44 25.64
CA PHE A 373 13.05 -33.71 26.49
C PHE A 373 12.33 -33.10 27.70
N GLY A 374 12.87 -33.32 28.89
CA GLY A 374 12.37 -32.80 30.15
C GLY A 374 11.25 -33.63 30.79
N SER A 375 10.86 -33.27 32.00
CA SER A 375 9.79 -33.90 32.77
C SER A 375 8.40 -33.64 32.10
N ASP A 376 7.40 -34.42 32.45
CA ASP A 376 6.03 -34.25 31.90
C ASP A 376 5.48 -32.85 32.19
N GLY A 377 5.71 -32.34 33.40
CA GLY A 377 5.29 -30.97 33.76
C GLY A 377 6.01 -29.89 32.95
N PHE A 378 7.31 -30.05 32.65
CA PHE A 378 8.05 -29.15 31.80
C PHE A 378 7.47 -29.14 30.37
N ARG A 379 7.21 -30.32 29.81
CA ARG A 379 6.61 -30.45 28.46
C ARG A 379 5.23 -29.82 28.36
N GLU A 380 4.39 -30.00 29.36
CA GLU A 380 3.05 -29.40 29.43
C GLU A 380 3.13 -27.87 29.52
N SER A 381 3.99 -27.36 30.38
CA SER A 381 4.26 -25.92 30.51
C SER A 381 4.76 -25.31 29.19
N MET A 382 5.72 -25.99 28.53
CA MET A 382 6.29 -25.54 27.27
C MET A 382 5.24 -25.54 26.13
N ARG A 383 4.41 -26.59 26.03
CA ARG A 383 3.32 -26.64 25.03
C ARG A 383 2.29 -25.51 25.25
N THR A 384 1.93 -25.27 26.50
CA THR A 384 1.04 -24.17 26.86
C THR A 384 1.65 -22.82 26.53
N GLY A 385 2.94 -22.62 26.82
CA GLY A 385 3.69 -21.42 26.48
C GLY A 385 3.74 -21.18 24.97
N VAL A 386 4.12 -22.21 24.19
CA VAL A 386 4.15 -22.12 22.72
C VAL A 386 2.75 -21.84 22.15
N ARG A 387 1.73 -22.53 22.65
CA ARG A 387 0.34 -22.31 22.22
C ARG A 387 -0.11 -20.87 22.44
N MET A 388 0.16 -20.28 23.59
CA MET A 388 -0.16 -18.89 23.89
C MET A 388 0.70 -17.93 23.04
N GLY A 389 1.99 -18.22 22.93
CA GLY A 389 2.92 -17.46 22.10
C GLY A 389 2.50 -17.37 20.62
N LEU A 390 2.00 -18.48 20.04
CA LEU A 390 1.50 -18.53 18.68
C LEU A 390 0.23 -17.66 18.48
N VAL A 391 -0.66 -17.60 19.49
CA VAL A 391 -1.82 -16.70 19.44
C VAL A 391 -1.37 -15.24 19.49
N VAL A 392 -0.46 -14.91 20.41
CA VAL A 392 0.10 -13.53 20.52
C VAL A 392 0.83 -13.16 19.23
N PHE A 393 1.65 -14.06 18.71
CA PHE A 393 2.35 -13.87 17.43
C PHE A 393 1.41 -13.53 16.27
N ALA A 394 0.28 -14.22 16.18
CA ALA A 394 -0.72 -13.99 15.15
C ALA A 394 -1.45 -12.63 15.27
N THR A 395 -1.31 -11.90 16.39
CA THR A 395 -1.84 -10.53 16.51
C THR A 395 -0.91 -9.47 15.97
N VAL A 396 0.36 -9.80 15.72
CA VAL A 396 1.38 -8.86 15.21
C VAL A 396 0.91 -8.12 13.94
N PRO A 397 0.33 -8.77 12.92
CA PRO A 397 -0.14 -8.06 11.73
C PRO A 397 -1.11 -6.91 12.04
N ALA A 398 -2.12 -7.15 12.85
CA ALA A 398 -3.07 -6.09 13.24
C ALA A 398 -2.40 -5.01 14.09
N ALA A 399 -1.45 -5.38 14.96
CA ALA A 399 -0.70 -4.46 15.79
C ALA A 399 0.17 -3.49 14.98
N THR A 400 0.72 -3.91 13.82
CA THR A 400 1.52 -3.04 12.94
C THR A 400 0.72 -1.86 12.39
N TYR A 401 -0.57 -2.04 12.11
CA TYR A 401 -1.46 -0.96 11.69
C TYR A 401 -1.81 -0.04 12.87
N LEU A 402 -2.14 -0.62 14.02
CA LEU A 402 -2.49 0.13 15.23
C LEU A 402 -1.30 0.92 15.80
N ALA A 403 -0.07 0.51 15.53
CA ALA A 403 1.13 1.26 15.92
C ALA A 403 1.11 2.69 15.38
N ASN A 404 0.51 2.91 14.22
CA ASN A 404 0.38 4.21 13.57
C ASN A 404 -0.61 5.18 14.26
N ILE A 405 -1.34 4.75 15.28
CA ILE A 405 -2.14 5.64 16.13
C ILE A 405 -1.23 6.59 16.92
N LEU A 406 -0.04 6.14 17.30
CA LEU A 406 0.95 6.95 18.00
C LEU A 406 1.99 7.48 17.00
N PRO A 407 2.41 8.75 17.10
CA PRO A 407 3.40 9.35 16.21
C PRO A 407 4.82 8.87 16.57
N TRP A 408 5.09 7.58 16.43
CA TRP A 408 6.36 6.93 16.78
C TRP A 408 7.56 7.53 16.05
N TRP A 409 7.37 8.13 14.88
CA TRP A 409 8.41 8.76 14.06
C TRP A 409 8.94 10.09 14.65
N ARG A 410 8.22 10.68 15.61
CA ARG A 410 8.64 11.91 16.30
C ARG A 410 9.55 11.67 17.52
N PHE A 411 9.76 10.41 17.93
CA PHE A 411 10.65 10.08 19.04
C PHE A 411 12.12 10.12 18.60
N GLY A 412 13.04 10.36 19.55
CA GLY A 412 14.49 10.40 19.28
C GLY A 412 15.07 9.08 18.76
N TRP A 413 14.34 7.97 18.89
CA TRP A 413 14.70 6.65 18.36
C TRP A 413 13.50 6.03 17.60
N PRO A 414 13.18 6.50 16.37
CA PRO A 414 11.94 6.14 15.67
C PRO A 414 11.78 4.64 15.43
N ALA A 415 12.84 3.95 14.99
CA ALA A 415 12.78 2.51 14.75
C ALA A 415 12.43 1.72 16.01
N GLY A 416 13.03 2.07 17.15
CA GLY A 416 12.72 1.44 18.42
C GLY A 416 11.32 1.80 18.92
N ALA A 417 10.88 3.04 18.76
CA ALA A 417 9.51 3.45 19.09
C ALA A 417 8.48 2.68 18.27
N LEU A 418 8.72 2.43 16.97
CA LEU A 418 7.88 1.59 16.12
C LEU A 418 7.79 0.14 16.63
N VAL A 419 8.93 -0.45 17.01
CA VAL A 419 8.97 -1.81 17.58
C VAL A 419 8.22 -1.86 18.91
N LEU A 420 8.45 -0.91 19.81
CA LEU A 420 7.79 -0.85 21.11
C LEU A 420 6.28 -0.64 21.02
N THR A 421 5.83 0.26 20.15
CA THR A 421 4.39 0.49 19.94
C THR A 421 3.71 -0.72 19.32
N THR A 422 4.37 -1.39 18.35
CA THR A 422 3.88 -2.65 17.78
C THR A 422 3.82 -3.75 18.84
N ALA A 423 4.84 -3.89 19.69
CA ALA A 423 4.86 -4.86 20.77
C ALA A 423 3.78 -4.57 21.83
N ALA A 424 3.55 -3.31 22.17
CA ALA A 424 2.49 -2.91 23.10
C ALA A 424 1.11 -3.31 22.57
N TRP A 425 0.79 -2.98 21.32
CA TRP A 425 -0.47 -3.39 20.70
C TRP A 425 -0.59 -4.91 20.56
N THR A 426 0.51 -5.61 20.24
CA THR A 426 0.56 -7.09 20.23
C THR A 426 0.20 -7.64 21.61
N GLY A 427 0.72 -7.06 22.68
CA GLY A 427 0.36 -7.44 24.06
C GLY A 427 -1.10 -7.20 24.40
N VAL A 428 -1.65 -6.06 23.99
CA VAL A 428 -3.08 -5.73 24.18
C VAL A 428 -3.98 -6.74 23.45
N LEU A 429 -3.75 -6.91 22.13
CA LEU A 429 -4.55 -7.82 21.30
C LEU A 429 -4.40 -9.28 21.74
N GLY A 430 -3.18 -9.69 22.08
CA GLY A 430 -2.89 -11.02 22.62
C GLY A 430 -3.61 -11.27 23.95
N THR A 431 -3.64 -10.28 24.84
CA THR A 431 -4.37 -10.34 26.11
C THR A 431 -5.87 -10.51 25.88
N ILE A 432 -6.45 -9.72 24.96
CA ILE A 432 -7.87 -9.85 24.57
C ILE A 432 -8.13 -11.26 24.03
N ALA A 433 -7.30 -11.76 23.12
CA ALA A 433 -7.47 -13.09 22.53
C ALA A 433 -7.41 -14.23 23.56
N LEU A 434 -6.49 -14.13 24.53
CA LEU A 434 -6.20 -15.19 25.50
C LEU A 434 -7.10 -15.13 26.75
N ARG A 435 -7.59 -13.96 27.15
CA ARG A 435 -8.40 -13.78 28.38
C ARG A 435 -9.89 -13.72 28.13
N GLY A 436 -10.35 -13.54 26.89
CA GLY A 436 -11.78 -13.47 26.57
C GLY A 436 -12.54 -14.76 26.91
N GLY A 437 -13.85 -14.64 27.08
CA GLY A 437 -14.74 -15.79 27.39
C GLY A 437 -14.74 -16.89 26.33
N TRP A 438 -14.29 -16.59 25.13
CA TRP A 438 -14.12 -17.53 24.00
C TRP A 438 -12.96 -18.53 24.18
N ARG A 439 -12.00 -18.26 25.07
CA ARG A 439 -10.82 -19.12 25.34
C ARG A 439 -11.13 -20.60 25.67
N ARG A 440 -12.37 -20.89 26.08
CA ARG A 440 -12.81 -22.26 26.40
C ARG A 440 -12.90 -23.16 25.17
N SER A 441 -13.10 -22.59 23.98
CA SER A 441 -13.13 -23.32 22.71
C SER A 441 -11.76 -23.31 22.04
N PRO A 442 -11.28 -24.39 21.41
CA PRO A 442 -10.04 -24.40 20.65
C PRO A 442 -9.98 -23.33 19.57
N MET A 443 -11.09 -23.10 18.86
CA MET A 443 -11.21 -22.07 17.83
C MET A 443 -11.57 -20.68 18.38
N GLY A 444 -11.71 -20.53 19.70
CA GLY A 444 -12.08 -19.25 20.29
C GLY A 444 -11.01 -18.15 20.12
N PRO A 445 -9.77 -18.38 20.56
CA PRO A 445 -8.67 -17.44 20.32
C PRO A 445 -8.43 -17.19 18.82
N VAL A 446 -8.55 -18.23 17.96
CA VAL A 446 -8.44 -18.10 16.51
C VAL A 446 -9.47 -17.11 15.96
N GLY A 447 -10.75 -17.31 16.31
CA GLY A 447 -11.83 -16.40 15.88
C GLY A 447 -11.66 -15.00 16.44
N ALA A 448 -11.13 -14.85 17.67
CA ALA A 448 -10.90 -13.54 18.28
C ALA A 448 -9.79 -12.76 17.53
N VAL A 449 -8.64 -13.38 17.28
CA VAL A 449 -7.54 -12.74 16.50
C VAL A 449 -8.02 -12.40 15.10
N ALA A 450 -8.70 -13.33 14.43
CA ALA A 450 -9.24 -13.10 13.10
C ALA A 450 -10.26 -11.96 13.07
N ALA A 451 -11.18 -11.91 14.04
CA ALA A 451 -12.16 -10.82 14.13
C ALA A 451 -11.50 -9.47 14.38
N MET A 452 -10.48 -9.40 15.26
CA MET A 452 -9.72 -8.17 15.50
C MET A 452 -9.00 -7.72 14.23
N THR A 453 -8.33 -8.63 13.51
CA THR A 453 -7.67 -8.33 12.23
C THR A 453 -8.66 -7.84 11.18
N PHE A 454 -9.82 -8.50 11.06
CA PHE A 454 -10.90 -8.10 10.16
C PHE A 454 -11.42 -6.69 10.49
N ILE A 455 -11.71 -6.42 11.76
CA ILE A 455 -12.26 -5.14 12.22
C ILE A 455 -11.27 -4.00 12.01
N VAL A 456 -9.99 -4.20 12.38
CA VAL A 456 -8.94 -3.18 12.22
C VAL A 456 -8.79 -2.79 10.75
N LEU A 457 -8.67 -3.77 9.86
CA LEU A 457 -8.49 -3.51 8.43
C LEU A 457 -9.75 -2.94 7.78
N ALA A 458 -10.94 -3.45 8.12
CA ALA A 458 -12.20 -2.92 7.60
C ALA A 458 -12.42 -1.47 8.03
N ALA A 459 -12.27 -1.18 9.31
CA ALA A 459 -12.46 0.17 9.85
C ALA A 459 -11.44 1.16 9.29
N ASP A 460 -10.18 0.74 9.12
CA ASP A 460 -9.15 1.61 8.56
C ASP A 460 -9.42 1.97 7.10
N VAL A 461 -9.78 0.99 6.22
CA VAL A 461 -10.09 1.32 4.83
C VAL A 461 -11.37 2.15 4.69
N MET A 462 -12.34 1.97 5.56
CA MET A 462 -13.55 2.80 5.63
C MET A 462 -13.23 4.22 6.11
N ASN A 463 -12.15 4.40 6.86
CA ASN A 463 -11.64 5.68 7.36
C ASN A 463 -10.45 6.24 6.52
N GLY A 464 -10.40 5.92 5.22
CA GLY A 464 -9.41 6.46 4.29
C GLY A 464 -8.05 5.78 4.31
N SER A 465 -7.89 4.60 4.93
CA SER A 465 -6.64 3.81 4.99
C SER A 465 -5.48 4.52 5.69
N ARG A 466 -5.77 5.39 6.64
CA ARG A 466 -4.79 6.26 7.30
C ARG A 466 -3.77 5.49 8.15
N LEU A 467 -4.17 4.38 8.77
CA LEU A 467 -3.28 3.53 9.56
C LEU A 467 -2.40 2.63 8.69
N GLN A 468 -2.81 2.36 7.45
CA GLN A 468 -2.00 1.59 6.50
C GLN A 468 -0.84 2.41 5.91
N VAL A 469 -1.00 3.73 5.76
CA VAL A 469 0.05 4.61 5.21
C VAL A 469 1.26 4.63 6.15
N ALA A 470 2.43 4.29 5.62
CA ALA A 470 3.70 4.17 6.35
C ALA A 470 3.63 3.17 7.54
N SER A 471 2.90 2.05 7.39
CA SER A 471 2.92 0.93 8.34
C SER A 471 3.82 -0.20 7.82
N LEU A 472 4.32 -1.05 8.73
CA LEU A 472 5.24 -2.16 8.39
C LEU A 472 4.63 -3.16 7.38
N LEU A 473 3.33 -3.42 7.46
CA LEU A 473 2.59 -4.31 6.55
C LEU A 473 1.62 -3.55 5.64
N GLY A 474 1.71 -2.23 5.63
CA GLY A 474 0.77 -1.37 4.91
C GLY A 474 1.32 -0.80 3.61
N LEU A 475 0.94 0.43 3.35
CA LEU A 475 1.24 1.18 2.12
C LEU A 475 2.46 2.06 2.36
N ASN A 476 3.47 1.96 1.49
CA ASN A 476 4.64 2.83 1.58
C ASN A 476 4.54 3.97 0.55
N PRO A 477 4.36 5.24 1.01
CA PRO A 477 4.24 6.39 0.13
C PRO A 477 5.47 6.63 -0.76
N ILE A 478 6.67 6.27 -0.28
CA ILE A 478 7.92 6.44 -1.06
C ILE A 478 7.95 5.49 -2.26
N VAL A 479 7.45 4.25 -2.11
CA VAL A 479 7.42 3.28 -3.22
C VAL A 479 6.40 3.65 -4.28
N GLY A 480 5.35 4.36 -3.91
CA GLY A 480 4.37 4.89 -4.85
C GLY A 480 3.53 3.85 -5.58
N GLY A 481 3.39 2.65 -5.02
CA GLY A 481 2.58 1.61 -5.64
C GLY A 481 1.09 1.74 -5.35
N ARG A 482 0.73 2.21 -4.15
CA ARG A 482 -0.66 2.43 -3.71
C ARG A 482 -0.66 3.35 -2.49
N TYR A 483 -1.69 4.19 -2.37
CA TYR A 483 -1.81 5.17 -1.27
C TYR A 483 -3.08 5.00 -0.43
N PHE A 484 -4.05 4.23 -0.88
CA PHE A 484 -5.33 3.98 -0.19
C PHE A 484 -5.87 2.58 -0.50
N GLY A 485 -6.88 2.15 0.24
CA GLY A 485 -7.53 0.86 0.06
C GLY A 485 -6.68 -0.32 0.55
N LEU A 486 -7.00 -1.52 0.08
CA LEU A 486 -6.31 -2.75 0.48
C LEU A 486 -5.15 -3.08 -0.48
N GLY A 487 -3.90 -2.96 -0.01
CA GLY A 487 -2.74 -3.54 -0.68
C GLY A 487 -2.79 -5.08 -0.70
N ASN A 488 -1.86 -5.75 -1.38
CA ASN A 488 -1.85 -7.22 -1.46
C ASN A 488 -1.66 -7.89 -0.11
N VAL A 489 -0.81 -7.33 0.76
CA VAL A 489 -0.55 -7.81 2.13
C VAL A 489 -1.80 -7.68 2.99
N ALA A 490 -2.41 -6.49 3.02
CA ALA A 490 -3.64 -6.24 3.78
C ALA A 490 -4.81 -7.11 3.26
N PHE A 491 -4.94 -7.30 1.94
CA PHE A 491 -5.92 -8.20 1.35
C PHE A 491 -5.73 -9.65 1.80
N ALA A 492 -4.50 -10.16 1.80
CA ALA A 492 -4.19 -11.52 2.24
C ALA A 492 -4.61 -11.77 3.69
N LEU A 493 -4.28 -10.82 4.59
CA LEU A 493 -4.68 -10.85 6.00
C LEU A 493 -6.19 -10.77 6.17
N PHE A 494 -6.85 -9.88 5.42
CA PHE A 494 -8.29 -9.66 5.49
C PHE A 494 -9.08 -10.87 4.98
N ALA A 495 -8.66 -11.47 3.86
CA ALA A 495 -9.24 -12.69 3.32
C ALA A 495 -9.06 -13.87 4.28
N ALA A 496 -7.84 -14.08 4.80
CA ALA A 496 -7.57 -15.11 5.80
C ALA A 496 -8.40 -14.92 7.06
N ALA A 497 -8.51 -13.70 7.57
CA ALA A 497 -9.34 -13.34 8.71
C ALA A 497 -10.83 -13.63 8.45
N THR A 498 -11.33 -13.35 7.23
CA THR A 498 -12.71 -13.66 6.83
C THR A 498 -13.00 -15.14 6.98
N PHE A 499 -12.16 -16.03 6.46
CA PHE A 499 -12.32 -17.48 6.61
C PHE A 499 -12.19 -17.93 8.06
N LEU A 500 -11.20 -17.43 8.81
CA LEU A 500 -10.97 -17.79 10.19
C LEU A 500 -12.09 -17.31 11.14
N VAL A 501 -12.88 -16.31 10.77
CA VAL A 501 -14.12 -15.93 11.44
C VAL A 501 -15.28 -16.83 10.99
N ALA A 502 -15.40 -17.10 9.69
CA ALA A 502 -16.49 -17.87 9.13
C ALA A 502 -16.48 -19.35 9.59
N ILE A 503 -15.31 -19.99 9.68
CA ILE A 503 -15.15 -21.40 10.08
C ILE A 503 -15.73 -21.69 11.47
N PRO A 504 -15.34 -21.02 12.58
CA PRO A 504 -15.90 -21.33 13.89
C PRO A 504 -17.37 -20.98 14.03
N VAL A 505 -17.86 -19.96 13.32
CA VAL A 505 -19.27 -19.57 13.30
C VAL A 505 -20.09 -20.65 12.61
N SER A 506 -19.71 -21.05 11.40
CA SER A 506 -20.42 -22.08 10.63
C SER A 506 -20.37 -23.44 11.31
N SER A 507 -19.21 -23.86 11.86
CA SER A 507 -19.08 -25.15 12.56
C SER A 507 -19.99 -25.25 13.80
N ARG A 508 -20.18 -24.14 14.52
CA ARG A 508 -21.14 -24.14 15.66
C ARG A 508 -22.59 -24.34 15.21
N LEU A 509 -22.96 -23.69 14.09
CA LEU A 509 -24.32 -23.79 13.56
C LEU A 509 -24.59 -25.15 12.91
N VAL A 510 -23.60 -25.73 12.22
CA VAL A 510 -23.71 -27.10 11.66
C VAL A 510 -23.90 -28.13 12.81
N ARG A 511 -23.09 -28.06 13.87
CA ARG A 511 -23.24 -28.92 15.04
C ARG A 511 -24.57 -28.72 15.80
N ALA A 512 -25.22 -27.59 15.62
CA ALA A 512 -26.56 -27.35 16.15
C ALA A 512 -27.66 -27.79 15.16
N ASP A 513 -27.31 -28.57 14.15
CA ASP A 513 -28.20 -29.08 13.08
C ASP A 513 -28.91 -27.94 12.30
N ARG A 514 -28.16 -26.83 12.05
CA ARG A 514 -28.67 -25.65 11.33
C ARG A 514 -27.78 -25.29 10.14
N PRO A 515 -27.60 -26.19 9.14
CA PRO A 515 -26.66 -25.96 8.05
C PRO A 515 -27.07 -24.77 7.16
N ARG A 516 -28.39 -24.52 6.97
CA ARG A 516 -28.87 -23.35 6.20
C ARG A 516 -28.51 -22.03 6.88
N LEU A 517 -28.62 -21.96 8.22
CA LEU A 517 -28.18 -20.78 8.96
C LEU A 517 -26.64 -20.62 8.94
N ALA A 518 -25.91 -21.74 8.93
CA ALA A 518 -24.45 -21.70 8.77
C ALA A 518 -24.04 -21.13 7.41
N ALA A 519 -24.69 -21.61 6.34
CA ALA A 519 -24.48 -21.08 4.99
C ALA A 519 -24.84 -19.59 4.89
N LEU A 520 -25.97 -19.18 5.47
CA LEU A 520 -26.39 -17.77 5.52
C LEU A 520 -25.36 -16.91 6.27
N ALA A 521 -24.89 -17.36 7.44
CA ALA A 521 -23.89 -16.62 8.21
C ALA A 521 -22.57 -16.44 7.44
N VAL A 522 -22.08 -17.50 6.76
CA VAL A 522 -20.90 -17.40 5.89
C VAL A 522 -21.13 -16.44 4.74
N THR A 523 -22.31 -16.48 4.12
CA THR A 523 -22.68 -15.58 3.02
C THR A 523 -22.70 -14.13 3.52
N ILE A 524 -23.27 -13.84 4.67
CA ILE A 524 -23.28 -12.47 5.24
C ILE A 524 -21.85 -11.98 5.52
N ILE A 525 -21.04 -12.79 6.23
CA ILE A 525 -19.65 -12.45 6.53
C ILE A 525 -18.88 -12.19 5.22
N GLY A 526 -19.06 -13.08 4.24
CA GLY A 526 -18.41 -12.97 2.94
C GLY A 526 -18.87 -11.75 2.15
N THR A 527 -20.18 -11.45 2.15
CA THR A 527 -20.72 -10.26 1.46
C THR A 527 -20.15 -8.98 2.07
N VAL A 528 -20.11 -8.87 3.41
CA VAL A 528 -19.49 -7.72 4.09
C VAL A 528 -18.02 -7.60 3.68
N ALA A 529 -17.27 -8.70 3.66
CA ALA A 529 -15.88 -8.69 3.23
C ALA A 529 -15.72 -8.26 1.77
N VAL A 530 -16.53 -8.80 0.85
CA VAL A 530 -16.51 -8.42 -0.57
C VAL A 530 -16.85 -6.96 -0.76
N VAL A 531 -17.86 -6.42 -0.06
CA VAL A 531 -18.23 -5.00 -0.13
C VAL A 531 -17.08 -4.12 0.35
N VAL A 532 -16.47 -4.44 1.51
CA VAL A 532 -15.32 -3.67 2.03
C VAL A 532 -14.16 -3.69 1.03
N ILE A 533 -13.86 -4.82 0.40
CA ILE A 533 -12.78 -4.96 -0.58
C ILE A 533 -13.07 -4.20 -1.87
N ALA A 534 -14.31 -4.35 -2.39
CA ALA A 534 -14.67 -3.91 -3.73
C ALA A 534 -15.06 -2.44 -3.81
N MET A 535 -15.60 -1.87 -2.71
CA MET A 535 -16.12 -0.50 -2.71
C MET A 535 -15.05 0.48 -3.15
N PRO A 536 -15.29 1.29 -4.21
CA PRO A 536 -14.28 2.20 -4.77
C PRO A 536 -13.77 3.24 -3.78
N THR A 537 -14.59 3.63 -2.79
CA THR A 537 -14.23 4.60 -1.75
C THR A 537 -13.47 3.98 -0.57
N TRP A 538 -13.51 2.65 -0.42
CA TRP A 538 -12.90 1.92 0.71
C TRP A 538 -11.72 1.07 0.26
N GLY A 539 -11.93 -0.24 0.05
CA GLY A 539 -10.86 -1.19 -0.31
C GLY A 539 -10.29 -0.99 -1.71
N SER A 540 -11.12 -0.55 -2.65
CA SER A 540 -10.75 -0.23 -4.04
C SER A 540 -9.85 -1.30 -4.69
N LYS A 541 -10.13 -2.60 -4.42
CA LYS A 541 -9.28 -3.71 -4.87
C LYS A 541 -10.00 -4.59 -5.89
N VAL A 542 -9.67 -4.37 -7.16
CA VAL A 542 -10.28 -5.06 -8.31
C VAL A 542 -10.10 -6.58 -8.26
N GLY A 543 -8.91 -7.05 -7.91
CA GLY A 543 -8.58 -8.49 -7.83
C GLY A 543 -9.12 -9.19 -6.58
N GLY A 544 -9.77 -8.46 -5.66
CA GLY A 544 -10.29 -9.03 -4.41
C GLY A 544 -11.53 -9.90 -4.59
N PRO A 545 -12.62 -9.40 -5.17
CA PRO A 545 -13.83 -10.19 -5.41
C PRO A 545 -13.61 -11.47 -6.21
N PRO A 546 -12.88 -11.46 -7.36
CA PRO A 546 -12.62 -12.68 -8.11
C PRO A 546 -11.80 -13.72 -7.34
N ALA A 547 -11.00 -13.28 -6.37
CA ALA A 547 -10.26 -14.20 -5.50
C ALA A 547 -11.13 -14.75 -4.34
N LEU A 548 -11.89 -13.87 -3.66
CA LEU A 548 -12.59 -14.24 -2.42
C LEU A 548 -13.91 -15.00 -2.68
N VAL A 549 -14.69 -14.60 -3.68
CA VAL A 549 -16.03 -15.16 -3.95
C VAL A 549 -16.00 -16.66 -4.25
N PRO A 550 -15.11 -17.18 -5.13
CA PRO A 550 -15.03 -18.63 -5.38
C PRO A 550 -14.67 -19.43 -4.14
N GLY A 551 -13.75 -18.95 -3.30
CA GLY A 551 -13.37 -19.62 -2.07
C GLY A 551 -14.52 -19.69 -1.05
N LEU A 552 -15.27 -18.60 -0.87
CA LEU A 552 -16.47 -18.57 -0.02
C LEU A 552 -17.57 -19.49 -0.56
N ALA A 553 -17.77 -19.54 -1.88
CA ALA A 553 -18.72 -20.42 -2.50
C ALA A 553 -18.39 -21.91 -2.24
N VAL A 554 -17.12 -22.31 -2.27
CA VAL A 554 -16.67 -23.65 -1.88
C VAL A 554 -17.08 -23.96 -0.45
N LEU A 555 -16.88 -23.04 0.49
CA LEU A 555 -17.28 -23.23 1.88
C LEU A 555 -18.80 -23.37 2.03
N VAL A 556 -19.58 -22.49 1.42
CA VAL A 556 -21.06 -22.51 1.45
C VAL A 556 -21.62 -23.80 0.86
N LEU A 557 -21.15 -24.20 -0.33
CA LEU A 557 -21.60 -25.44 -0.99
C LEU A 557 -21.26 -26.68 -0.15
N SER A 558 -20.09 -26.69 0.49
CA SER A 558 -19.69 -27.77 1.38
C SER A 558 -20.59 -27.88 2.63
N ILE A 559 -20.95 -26.75 3.23
CA ILE A 559 -21.89 -26.69 4.38
C ILE A 559 -23.27 -27.24 4.00
N LEU A 560 -23.73 -26.93 2.79
CA LEU A 560 -24.99 -27.43 2.26
C LEU A 560 -24.93 -28.87 1.71
N SER A 561 -23.76 -29.52 1.83
CA SER A 561 -23.51 -30.87 1.27
C SER A 561 -23.74 -30.98 -0.24
N ILE A 562 -23.56 -29.85 -0.95
CA ILE A 562 -23.75 -29.75 -2.40
C ILE A 562 -22.45 -30.12 -3.11
N ARG A 563 -22.44 -31.22 -3.84
CA ARG A 563 -21.25 -31.65 -4.62
C ARG A 563 -20.86 -30.61 -5.65
N LEU A 564 -19.58 -30.27 -5.69
CA LEU A 564 -19.01 -29.37 -6.70
C LEU A 564 -18.98 -30.08 -8.05
N SER A 565 -19.60 -29.48 -9.07
CA SER A 565 -19.56 -29.97 -10.45
C SER A 565 -19.01 -28.86 -11.36
N TRP A 566 -18.49 -29.23 -12.54
CA TRP A 566 -17.93 -28.26 -13.50
C TRP A 566 -18.94 -27.16 -13.88
N ARG A 567 -20.25 -27.49 -13.98
CA ARG A 567 -21.32 -26.52 -14.23
C ARG A 567 -21.45 -25.48 -13.10
N LYS A 568 -21.34 -25.93 -11.84
CA LYS A 568 -21.38 -25.01 -10.67
C LYS A 568 -20.14 -24.13 -10.62
N ILE A 569 -18.96 -24.68 -10.98
CA ILE A 569 -17.74 -23.87 -11.09
C ILE A 569 -17.92 -22.78 -12.15
N LEU A 570 -18.51 -23.11 -13.32
CA LEU A 570 -18.84 -22.11 -14.34
C LEU A 570 -19.85 -21.08 -13.85
N PHE A 571 -20.88 -21.46 -13.10
CA PHE A 571 -21.83 -20.53 -12.50
C PHE A 571 -21.17 -19.61 -11.50
N ILE A 572 -20.29 -20.10 -10.62
CA ILE A 572 -19.53 -19.29 -9.66
C ILE A 572 -18.61 -18.32 -10.41
N ALA A 573 -17.86 -18.81 -11.40
CA ALA A 573 -16.97 -17.98 -12.22
C ALA A 573 -17.76 -16.90 -12.99
N GLY A 574 -18.87 -17.29 -13.66
CA GLY A 574 -19.74 -16.38 -14.37
C GLY A 574 -20.39 -15.34 -13.48
N GLY A 575 -20.92 -15.75 -12.31
CA GLY A 575 -21.47 -14.84 -11.31
C GLY A 575 -20.43 -13.87 -10.74
N THR A 576 -19.21 -14.37 -10.51
CA THR A 576 -18.09 -13.52 -10.07
C THR A 576 -17.68 -12.53 -11.16
N ALA A 577 -17.57 -12.98 -12.41
CA ALA A 577 -17.28 -12.11 -13.55
C ALA A 577 -18.37 -11.03 -13.72
N LEU A 578 -19.64 -11.42 -13.65
CA LEU A 578 -20.78 -10.48 -13.70
C LEU A 578 -20.69 -9.44 -12.57
N LEU A 579 -20.40 -9.86 -11.34
CA LEU A 579 -20.20 -8.94 -10.22
C LEU A 579 -19.08 -7.94 -10.51
N VAL A 580 -17.93 -8.40 -10.99
CA VAL A 580 -16.78 -7.53 -11.32
C VAL A 580 -17.15 -6.56 -12.44
N VAL A 581 -17.79 -7.05 -13.51
CA VAL A 581 -18.23 -6.19 -14.62
C VAL A 581 -19.24 -5.15 -14.15
N THR A 582 -20.20 -5.55 -13.30
CA THR A 582 -21.19 -4.63 -12.75
C THR A 582 -20.52 -3.53 -11.93
N LEU A 583 -19.60 -3.89 -11.03
CA LEU A 583 -18.86 -2.92 -10.23
C LEU A 583 -17.99 -2.00 -11.11
N ALA A 584 -17.40 -2.55 -12.17
CA ALA A 584 -16.60 -1.80 -13.13
C ALA A 584 -17.42 -0.77 -13.90
N LEU A 585 -18.60 -1.17 -14.37
CA LEU A 585 -19.52 -0.27 -15.05
C LEU A 585 -20.07 0.82 -14.12
N LEU A 586 -20.43 0.46 -12.88
CA LEU A 586 -20.89 1.43 -11.88
C LEU A 586 -19.80 2.46 -11.56
N ASP A 587 -18.55 2.05 -11.46
CA ASP A 587 -17.43 2.97 -11.25
C ASP A 587 -17.12 3.81 -12.50
N TRP A 588 -17.28 3.24 -13.70
CA TRP A 588 -17.10 3.96 -14.96
C TRP A 588 -18.20 5.03 -15.20
N LEU A 589 -19.40 4.82 -14.71
CA LEU A 589 -20.49 5.80 -14.76
C LEU A 589 -20.25 7.02 -13.85
N ARG A 590 -19.29 6.94 -12.92
CA ARG A 590 -18.91 8.09 -12.08
C ARG A 590 -18.21 9.17 -12.91
N PRO A 591 -18.22 10.43 -12.45
CA PRO A 591 -17.45 11.51 -13.09
C PRO A 591 -15.99 11.09 -13.30
N LYS A 592 -15.40 11.45 -14.45
CA LYS A 592 -14.02 11.03 -14.84
C LYS A 592 -12.99 11.22 -13.72
N ASN A 593 -13.06 12.32 -12.99
CA ASN A 593 -12.12 12.68 -11.91
C ASN A 593 -12.31 11.86 -10.61
N SER A 594 -13.42 11.13 -10.47
CA SER A 594 -13.73 10.32 -9.28
C SER A 594 -13.71 8.81 -9.55
N ARG A 595 -13.36 8.39 -10.77
CA ARG A 595 -13.22 6.97 -11.14
C ARG A 595 -12.03 6.35 -10.44
N SER A 596 -12.20 5.13 -9.97
CA SER A 596 -11.08 4.32 -9.46
C SER A 596 -10.32 3.66 -10.62
N ASP A 597 -9.30 2.87 -10.31
CA ASP A 597 -8.55 2.06 -11.29
C ASP A 597 -9.46 1.15 -12.11
N LEU A 598 -10.60 0.72 -11.55
CA LEU A 598 -11.55 -0.16 -12.22
C LEU A 598 -12.32 0.59 -13.32
N GLY A 599 -12.82 1.79 -13.04
CA GLY A 599 -13.48 2.62 -14.05
C GLY A 599 -12.52 3.13 -15.12
N ARG A 600 -11.27 3.42 -14.75
CA ARG A 600 -10.20 3.74 -15.71
C ARG A 600 -9.85 2.55 -16.61
N PHE A 601 -9.83 1.33 -16.05
CA PHE A 601 -9.63 0.12 -16.83
C PHE A 601 -10.74 -0.08 -17.87
N VAL A 602 -12.00 0.12 -17.50
CA VAL A 602 -13.12 0.07 -18.48
C VAL A 602 -12.90 1.07 -19.61
N GLN A 603 -12.48 2.30 -19.28
CA GLN A 603 -12.17 3.29 -20.31
C GLN A 603 -11.03 2.81 -21.23
N SER A 604 -9.95 2.25 -20.65
CA SER A 604 -8.84 1.69 -21.42
C SER A 604 -9.25 0.51 -22.33
N VAL A 605 -10.23 -0.30 -21.89
CA VAL A 605 -10.82 -1.36 -22.76
C VAL A 605 -11.52 -0.75 -23.95
N ILE A 606 -12.33 0.29 -23.73
CA ILE A 606 -13.05 1.01 -24.79
C ILE A 606 -12.07 1.65 -25.77
N ASP A 607 -10.97 2.21 -25.27
CA ASP A 607 -9.90 2.86 -26.05
C ASP A 607 -8.93 1.86 -26.69
N GLY A 608 -9.14 0.53 -26.55
CA GLY A 608 -8.35 -0.53 -27.19
C GLY A 608 -7.04 -0.87 -26.47
N GLY A 609 -6.76 -0.31 -25.29
CA GLY A 609 -5.50 -0.48 -24.54
C GLY A 609 -5.45 -1.67 -23.56
N ALA A 610 -6.50 -2.47 -23.44
CA ALA A 610 -6.64 -3.52 -22.44
C ALA A 610 -5.54 -4.59 -22.51
N GLY A 611 -5.11 -4.98 -23.73
CA GLY A 611 -4.08 -6.00 -23.93
C GLY A 611 -2.75 -5.64 -23.27
N ASN A 612 -2.34 -4.38 -23.38
CA ASN A 612 -1.08 -3.88 -22.81
C ASN A 612 -1.10 -3.89 -21.28
N ILE A 613 -2.25 -3.62 -20.66
CA ILE A 613 -2.39 -3.65 -19.19
C ILE A 613 -2.30 -5.09 -18.69
N ILE A 614 -2.98 -6.02 -19.34
CA ILE A 614 -3.00 -7.44 -18.96
C ILE A 614 -1.62 -8.07 -19.13
N SER A 615 -0.96 -7.87 -20.29
CA SER A 615 0.37 -8.41 -20.56
C SER A 615 1.42 -7.87 -19.59
N ARG A 616 1.38 -6.57 -19.26
CA ARG A 616 2.26 -5.94 -18.29
C ARG A 616 2.09 -6.55 -16.89
N LYS A 617 0.86 -6.73 -16.42
CA LYS A 617 0.59 -7.34 -15.10
C LYS A 617 1.05 -8.79 -15.03
N LEU A 618 0.84 -9.55 -16.08
CA LEU A 618 1.29 -10.93 -16.16
C LEU A 618 2.83 -11.01 -16.17
N ALA A 619 3.48 -10.19 -16.98
CA ALA A 619 4.93 -10.08 -17.02
C ALA A 619 5.53 -9.69 -15.66
N GLN A 620 4.94 -8.72 -14.96
CA GLN A 620 5.39 -8.29 -13.64
C GLN A 620 5.25 -9.38 -12.57
N ASN A 621 4.16 -10.14 -12.58
CA ASN A 621 3.97 -11.28 -11.67
C ASN A 621 5.00 -12.38 -11.95
N LEU A 622 5.25 -12.68 -13.22
CA LEU A 622 6.21 -13.69 -13.64
C LEU A 622 7.65 -13.27 -13.29
N ASP A 623 8.00 -12.02 -13.56
CA ASP A 623 9.28 -11.43 -13.20
C ASP A 623 9.54 -11.49 -11.70
N THR A 624 8.56 -11.09 -10.88
CA THR A 624 8.66 -11.17 -9.42
C THR A 624 8.81 -12.62 -8.94
N LEU A 625 8.10 -13.56 -9.55
CA LEU A 625 8.20 -14.99 -9.19
C LEU A 625 9.57 -15.57 -9.56
N ILE A 626 10.13 -15.23 -10.72
CA ILE A 626 11.38 -15.81 -11.23
C ILE A 626 12.61 -15.16 -10.59
N HIS A 627 12.63 -13.83 -10.49
CA HIS A 627 13.81 -13.09 -10.03
C HIS A 627 13.91 -12.94 -8.51
N THR A 628 12.81 -13.16 -7.75
CA THR A 628 12.87 -13.20 -6.29
C THR A 628 13.04 -14.64 -5.82
N THR A 629 14.26 -15.11 -5.73
CA THR A 629 14.66 -16.53 -5.49
C THR A 629 13.88 -17.21 -4.37
N ILE A 630 13.64 -16.51 -3.25
CA ILE A 630 12.92 -17.09 -2.10
C ILE A 630 11.45 -17.35 -2.42
N PHE A 631 10.79 -16.49 -3.16
CA PHE A 631 9.38 -16.66 -3.53
C PHE A 631 9.18 -17.68 -4.66
N ALA A 632 10.15 -17.79 -5.56
CA ALA A 632 10.11 -18.76 -6.66
C ALA A 632 9.94 -20.21 -6.16
N TYR A 633 10.53 -20.54 -5.02
CA TYR A 633 10.47 -21.88 -4.44
C TYR A 633 9.46 -21.97 -3.29
N LEU A 634 9.39 -20.98 -2.43
CA LEU A 634 8.57 -21.02 -1.22
C LEU A 634 7.07 -21.03 -1.53
N VAL A 635 6.62 -20.20 -2.48
CA VAL A 635 5.18 -20.07 -2.77
C VAL A 635 4.59 -21.35 -3.38
N PRO A 636 5.16 -21.94 -4.45
CA PRO A 636 4.69 -23.23 -4.96
C PRO A 636 4.76 -24.34 -3.90
N LEU A 637 5.85 -24.42 -3.13
CA LEU A 637 6.00 -25.42 -2.07
C LEU A 637 4.89 -25.32 -1.04
N LEU A 638 4.59 -24.12 -0.54
CA LEU A 638 3.54 -23.90 0.45
C LEU A 638 2.14 -24.24 -0.10
N LEU A 639 1.85 -23.88 -1.34
CA LEU A 639 0.58 -24.19 -1.99
C LEU A 639 0.43 -25.70 -2.23
N ILE A 640 1.48 -26.38 -2.70
CA ILE A 640 1.50 -27.84 -2.92
C ILE A 640 1.35 -28.58 -1.58
N ALA A 641 2.10 -28.17 -0.55
CA ALA A 641 2.01 -28.78 0.78
C ALA A 641 0.62 -28.59 1.40
N GLY A 642 0.05 -27.39 1.31
CA GLY A 642 -1.31 -27.10 1.75
C GLY A 642 -2.35 -27.91 1.00
N ALA A 643 -2.28 -27.96 -0.33
CA ALA A 643 -3.17 -28.77 -1.16
C ALA A 643 -3.06 -30.27 -0.84
N TYR A 644 -1.83 -30.77 -0.65
CA TYR A 644 -1.59 -32.17 -0.28
C TYR A 644 -2.23 -32.53 1.08
N VAL A 645 -2.02 -31.69 2.12
CA VAL A 645 -2.61 -31.87 3.46
C VAL A 645 -4.14 -31.90 3.37
N LEU A 646 -4.72 -31.03 2.57
CA LEU A 646 -6.17 -30.94 2.39
C LEU A 646 -6.75 -32.07 1.53
N ALA A 647 -6.00 -32.54 0.53
CA ALA A 647 -6.42 -33.63 -0.34
C ALA A 647 -6.34 -35.01 0.37
N ARG A 648 -5.31 -35.19 1.21
CA ARG A 648 -5.06 -36.46 1.93
C ARG A 648 -5.08 -36.25 3.45
N PRO A 649 -6.28 -36.18 4.07
CA PRO A 649 -6.42 -35.96 5.52
C PRO A 649 -5.77 -37.07 6.37
N ASP A 650 -5.68 -38.30 5.85
CA ASP A 650 -5.02 -39.44 6.51
C ASP A 650 -3.50 -39.43 6.41
N SER A 651 -2.92 -38.45 5.70
CA SER A 651 -1.49 -38.34 5.52
C SER A 651 -0.77 -38.01 6.82
N ARG A 652 0.52 -38.40 6.93
CA ARG A 652 1.35 -38.06 8.09
C ARG A 652 1.43 -36.56 8.37
N LEU A 653 1.40 -35.73 7.32
CA LEU A 653 1.41 -34.25 7.43
C LEU A 653 0.06 -33.69 7.93
N ALA A 654 -1.05 -34.36 7.62
CA ALA A 654 -2.39 -33.92 8.02
C ALA A 654 -2.76 -34.40 9.44
N ARG A 655 -2.18 -35.50 9.92
CA ARG A 655 -2.46 -36.09 11.26
C ARG A 655 -2.48 -35.09 12.42
N PRO A 656 -1.59 -34.08 12.50
CA PRO A 656 -1.66 -33.08 13.56
C PRO A 656 -2.95 -32.26 13.57
N LEU A 657 -3.61 -32.10 12.43
CA LEU A 657 -4.84 -31.35 12.27
C LEU A 657 -6.10 -32.22 12.36
N GLU A 658 -5.98 -33.58 12.29
CA GLU A 658 -7.09 -34.51 12.31
C GLU A 658 -8.01 -34.30 13.53
N PRO A 659 -7.50 -34.23 14.80
CA PRO A 659 -8.34 -33.98 15.96
C PRO A 659 -9.11 -32.67 15.90
N LEU A 660 -8.50 -31.64 15.26
CA LEU A 660 -9.14 -30.35 15.07
C LEU A 660 -10.20 -30.41 13.96
N MET A 661 -9.94 -31.15 12.86
CA MET A 661 -10.88 -31.34 11.76
C MET A 661 -12.12 -32.10 12.19
N GLU A 662 -11.99 -33.15 13.03
CA GLU A 662 -13.13 -33.87 13.61
C GLU A 662 -13.99 -32.98 14.53
N ARG A 663 -13.36 -32.09 15.27
CA ARG A 663 -14.05 -31.19 16.19
C ARG A 663 -14.64 -29.96 15.53
N VAL A 664 -14.14 -29.57 14.35
CA VAL A 664 -14.54 -28.39 13.58
C VAL A 664 -14.91 -28.82 12.15
N GLU A 665 -16.15 -29.27 11.98
CA GLU A 665 -16.66 -29.90 10.75
C GLU A 665 -16.42 -29.09 9.48
N THR A 666 -16.50 -27.75 9.57
CA THR A 666 -16.32 -26.86 8.41
C THR A 666 -14.86 -26.45 8.19
N LEU A 667 -13.90 -26.92 9.02
CA LEU A 667 -12.49 -26.51 8.94
C LEU A 667 -11.87 -26.87 7.59
N ARG A 668 -11.99 -28.13 7.17
CA ARG A 668 -11.42 -28.61 5.89
C ARG A 668 -11.99 -27.83 4.72
N ALA A 669 -13.31 -27.64 4.67
CA ALA A 669 -13.96 -26.86 3.61
C ALA A 669 -13.52 -25.39 3.60
N GLY A 670 -13.39 -24.79 4.79
CA GLY A 670 -12.91 -23.41 4.93
C GLY A 670 -11.46 -23.23 4.48
N LEU A 671 -10.58 -24.20 4.81
CA LEU A 671 -9.18 -24.16 4.36
C LEU A 671 -9.04 -24.40 2.86
N ILE A 672 -9.87 -25.27 2.27
CA ILE A 672 -9.93 -25.42 0.80
C ILE A 672 -10.38 -24.10 0.16
N GLY A 673 -11.45 -23.48 0.68
CA GLY A 673 -11.91 -22.18 0.19
C GLY A 673 -10.85 -21.10 0.30
N LEU A 674 -10.12 -21.06 1.42
CA LEU A 674 -8.99 -20.12 1.58
C LEU A 674 -7.87 -20.41 0.58
N THR A 675 -7.52 -21.66 0.34
CA THR A 675 -6.50 -22.05 -0.65
C THR A 675 -6.92 -21.59 -2.06
N VAL A 676 -8.18 -21.81 -2.43
CA VAL A 676 -8.73 -21.30 -3.70
C VAL A 676 -8.58 -19.78 -3.78
N THR A 677 -8.94 -19.07 -2.70
CA THR A 677 -8.80 -17.60 -2.63
C THR A 677 -7.34 -17.16 -2.81
N MET A 678 -6.38 -17.86 -2.19
CA MET A 678 -4.96 -17.52 -2.29
C MET A 678 -4.41 -17.80 -3.69
N VAL A 679 -4.79 -18.93 -4.30
CA VAL A 679 -4.37 -19.30 -5.67
C VAL A 679 -4.94 -18.30 -6.69
N VAL A 680 -6.23 -18.01 -6.63
CA VAL A 680 -6.82 -17.02 -7.53
C VAL A 680 -6.22 -15.64 -7.28
N GLY A 681 -6.02 -15.26 -6.02
CA GLY A 681 -5.40 -13.99 -5.63
C GLY A 681 -3.98 -13.83 -6.16
N LEU A 682 -3.20 -14.91 -6.19
CA LEU A 682 -1.85 -14.95 -6.77
C LEU A 682 -1.85 -14.53 -8.26
N PHE A 683 -2.83 -15.00 -9.04
CA PHE A 683 -2.86 -14.75 -10.48
C PHE A 683 -3.57 -13.46 -10.88
N VAL A 684 -4.55 -13.02 -10.12
CA VAL A 684 -5.38 -11.85 -10.47
C VAL A 684 -4.77 -10.52 -10.01
N ASN A 685 -3.87 -10.55 -9.01
CA ASN A 685 -3.25 -9.33 -8.48
C ASN A 685 -1.83 -9.13 -9.02
N ASP A 686 -1.47 -7.87 -9.25
CA ASP A 686 -0.09 -7.43 -9.44
C ASP A 686 0.71 -7.72 -8.16
N THR A 687 1.88 -8.33 -8.24
CA THR A 687 2.63 -8.82 -7.07
C THR A 687 1.83 -9.78 -6.15
N GLY A 688 0.90 -10.56 -6.74
CA GLY A 688 0.07 -11.55 -6.04
C GLY A 688 0.88 -12.65 -5.33
N VAL A 689 2.14 -12.81 -5.69
CA VAL A 689 3.11 -13.76 -5.08
C VAL A 689 3.23 -13.58 -3.56
N ALA A 690 3.04 -12.38 -3.02
CA ALA A 690 3.08 -12.12 -1.59
C ALA A 690 1.82 -12.63 -0.83
N ILE A 691 0.70 -12.88 -1.53
CA ILE A 691 -0.59 -13.19 -0.90
C ILE A 691 -0.55 -14.53 -0.11
N PRO A 692 -0.11 -15.67 -0.68
CA PRO A 692 -0.11 -16.93 0.05
C PRO A 692 0.76 -16.94 1.31
N PRO A 693 2.03 -16.48 1.31
CA PRO A 693 2.86 -16.53 2.52
C PRO A 693 2.34 -15.62 3.62
N VAL A 694 1.80 -14.44 3.29
CA VAL A 694 1.22 -13.52 4.28
C VAL A 694 -0.04 -14.11 4.91
N ALA A 695 -0.92 -14.72 4.12
CA ALA A 695 -2.10 -15.41 4.67
C ALA A 695 -1.70 -16.55 5.60
N LEU A 696 -0.70 -17.35 5.21
CA LEU A 696 -0.19 -18.46 6.03
C LEU A 696 0.47 -17.98 7.32
N ALA A 697 1.12 -16.82 7.33
CA ALA A 697 1.70 -16.24 8.53
C ALA A 697 0.66 -15.89 9.61
N LEU A 698 -0.60 -15.65 9.22
CA LEU A 698 -1.73 -15.54 10.16
C LEU A 698 -2.35 -16.90 10.47
N VAL A 699 -2.59 -17.72 9.46
CA VAL A 699 -3.37 -18.97 9.57
C VAL A 699 -2.61 -20.07 10.31
N LEU A 700 -1.34 -20.28 9.95
CA LEU A 700 -0.54 -21.40 10.47
C LEU A 700 -0.37 -21.36 12.00
N PRO A 701 0.09 -20.25 12.62
CA PRO A 701 0.24 -20.20 14.08
C PRO A 701 -1.08 -20.39 14.82
N LEU A 702 -2.18 -19.88 14.27
CA LEU A 702 -3.51 -20.04 14.87
C LEU A 702 -4.02 -21.47 14.79
N LEU A 703 -3.84 -22.15 13.65
CA LEU A 703 -4.22 -23.57 13.51
C LEU A 703 -3.40 -24.49 14.39
N VAL A 704 -2.07 -24.26 14.47
CA VAL A 704 -1.19 -25.03 15.36
C VAL A 704 -1.62 -24.84 16.82
N SER A 705 -1.87 -23.60 17.23
CA SER A 705 -2.38 -23.31 18.59
C SER A 705 -3.72 -24.02 18.88
N ALA A 706 -4.66 -24.01 17.94
CA ALA A 706 -5.95 -24.70 18.08
C ALA A 706 -5.79 -26.22 18.12
N GLY A 707 -4.87 -26.78 17.33
CA GLY A 707 -4.53 -28.21 17.33
C GLY A 707 -3.98 -28.67 18.69
N ILE A 708 -2.98 -27.93 19.24
CA ILE A 708 -2.44 -28.20 20.59
C ILE A 708 -3.57 -28.18 21.63
N ARG A 709 -4.44 -27.16 21.60
CA ARG A 709 -5.55 -27.05 22.54
C ARG A 709 -6.53 -28.20 22.44
N THR A 710 -6.83 -28.67 21.23
CA THR A 710 -7.73 -29.80 20.99
C THR A 710 -7.15 -31.09 21.57
N TRP A 711 -5.86 -31.30 21.38
CA TRP A 711 -5.14 -32.42 21.94
C TRP A 711 -5.15 -32.39 23.49
N GLU A 712 -4.83 -31.25 24.13
CA GLU A 712 -4.90 -31.07 25.58
C GLU A 712 -6.28 -31.48 26.14
N LEU A 713 -7.35 -31.06 25.47
CA LEU A 713 -8.73 -31.35 25.89
C LEU A 713 -9.07 -32.86 25.74
N ARG A 714 -8.56 -33.54 24.71
CA ARG A 714 -8.75 -35.00 24.55
C ARG A 714 -8.04 -35.76 25.65
N THR A 715 -6.79 -35.44 25.94
CA THR A 715 -6.00 -36.10 26.98
C THR A 715 -6.67 -35.95 28.36
N SER A 716 -7.13 -34.75 28.70
CA SER A 716 -7.81 -34.49 29.96
C SER A 716 -9.15 -35.26 30.06
N GLN A 717 -9.88 -35.42 28.96
CA GLN A 717 -11.12 -36.21 28.93
C GLN A 717 -10.85 -37.72 29.08
N ALA A 718 -9.82 -38.26 28.45
CA ALA A 718 -9.40 -39.66 28.58
C ALA A 718 -9.03 -39.98 30.01
N LEU A 719 -8.27 -39.13 30.70
CA LEU A 719 -7.90 -39.28 32.11
C LEU A 719 -9.10 -39.20 33.07
N ALA A 720 -10.15 -38.44 32.75
CA ALA A 720 -11.34 -38.28 33.56
C ALA A 720 -12.32 -39.46 33.44
N VAL A 721 -12.28 -40.21 32.34
CA VAL A 721 -13.20 -41.33 32.06
C VAL A 721 -12.68 -42.66 32.57
N THR A 722 -11.41 -42.81 32.94
CA THR A 722 -10.82 -44.04 33.45
C THR A 722 -10.96 -44.07 34.99
N PRO A 723 -11.89 -44.86 35.57
CA PRO A 723 -11.94 -45.04 37.02
C PRO A 723 -10.67 -45.76 37.47
N ALA A 724 -10.20 -45.48 38.67
CA ALA A 724 -8.93 -45.86 39.29
C ALA A 724 -8.62 -47.38 39.36
N LYS A 725 -8.59 -48.06 38.23
CA LYS A 725 -7.91 -49.34 38.03
C LYS A 725 -6.65 -49.08 37.25
N GLN A 726 -5.51 -49.52 37.81
CA GLN A 726 -4.15 -49.44 37.28
C GLN A 726 -4.11 -49.17 35.75
N GLN A 727 -3.92 -47.91 35.39
CA GLN A 727 -3.74 -47.54 34.01
C GLN A 727 -2.38 -48.01 33.52
N ASN A 728 -2.38 -49.01 32.65
CA ASN A 728 -1.25 -49.24 31.79
C ASN A 728 -1.01 -47.95 30.97
N LEU A 729 0.12 -47.32 31.17
CA LEU A 729 0.57 -46.10 30.45
C LEU A 729 0.60 -46.27 28.91
N ASN A 730 0.36 -47.46 28.40
CA ASN A 730 0.28 -47.85 27.01
C ASN A 730 -1.08 -47.53 26.32
N ASP A 731 -2.16 -47.23 27.08
CA ASP A 731 -3.49 -46.95 26.54
C ASP A 731 -3.83 -45.48 26.41
N ILE A 732 -2.88 -44.59 26.75
CA ILE A 732 -3.02 -43.16 26.45
C ILE A 732 -2.82 -43.00 24.93
N PRO A 733 -3.79 -42.39 24.20
CA PRO A 733 -3.58 -42.11 22.78
C PRO A 733 -2.32 -41.30 22.60
N THR A 734 -1.22 -41.94 22.30
CA THR A 734 0.01 -41.27 21.92
C THR A 734 -0.18 -40.66 20.55
N TRP A 735 0.18 -39.42 20.40
CA TRP A 735 0.37 -38.84 19.08
C TRP A 735 1.30 -39.77 18.28
N PRO A 736 1.01 -40.00 17.02
CA PRO A 736 1.75 -40.97 16.22
C PRO A 736 3.26 -40.67 16.26
N SER A 737 4.01 -41.67 16.73
CA SER A 737 5.46 -41.63 16.72
C SER A 737 5.95 -41.55 15.29
N PRO A 738 7.02 -40.79 15.00
CA PRO A 738 7.69 -40.84 13.71
C PRO A 738 8.24 -42.22 13.45
N PRO A 739 8.30 -42.68 12.19
CA PRO A 739 8.92 -43.95 11.86
C PRO A 739 10.39 -43.91 12.26
N ARG A 740 10.86 -45.04 12.79
CA ARG A 740 12.30 -45.29 12.92
C ARG A 740 12.85 -45.41 11.51
N VAL A 741 13.90 -44.64 11.23
CA VAL A 741 14.76 -44.83 10.07
C VAL A 741 15.62 -46.05 10.31
#